data_894ae85bdb0147817e94f2eda9d7d37d
#
_entry.id   894ae85bdb0147817e94f2eda9d7d37d
#
_cell.length_a   1.000
_cell.length_b   1.000
_cell.length_c   1.000
_cell.angle_alpha   90.00
_cell.angle_beta   90.00
_cell.angle_gamma   90.00
#
_symmetry.space_group_name_H-M   'P 1'
#
loop_
_entity.id
_entity.type
_entity.pdbx_description
1 polymer ?
#
loop_
_entity_poly.entity_id
_entity_poly.type
_entity_poly.pdbx_seq_one_letter_code
_entity_poly.pdbx_strand_id
1 'polypeptide(L)'
;MSVNHEIKSHLAKLLATEDLVVEHKHVETAQFNVHTRVLTLPVWEKASSEVYDMLVGHEVGHALYTPDSDWILTRKISPQMVNIVEDVRIEKLMKRRYAGISKTFYRGYQELSDEDFFCLENENIPTMSLADRINLHFKIGNFVSIPFSADEQHIVEMVAACETFDEVLDAAEELYKFCKQEMQNKKNEVPEGTQESSEGTQANVPNPGGGDDGEGEPEDMQPDESYGGTAETDNTFDDDFGDFDDEPETKTVDSLADAIKDLASMDGYENVYIEVPKVDASKIIIDNKKIHDSFCEWDDVPAEAFEPIDIEFVKFKKDARKEVNYLVKEFECRKSADSYARATTSRTGVLDTSKLHSYRYHEDIFKKVTTLADGKNHGLIFVLDWSGSMCDVMLDTVKQLYNLIWFCKKVSIPFEVYAFTNDYPMNGFDENGYRTIPEPCYEKRDGVFAIPEYFSLLNLFTHKTNGRVLEEQMKNIFRLAMSFRRSYWTNFMPPIGLSLSGTPLNEALISLHTILPEFKKESGVQKVQCVVMTDGEANWVKYHAELQRRWEEEPFIGVRSISPSCFLRDRKLGTTYSLDTEWHEFTDILLRNLKDRFTDVNFIGFRVLESRDAGAFIRRYCGYFGKEFESTMQDWKKKRAFTISNSGYAAYFGLSANALAQNSDFEVSDSATKTQIKSAFVKSLRSKKMNKKVLSEFVELVA
;
A
#
# COMPACT_ATOMS: atom_id res chain seq x y z
N MET A 1 -12.83 -19.42 -14.82
CA MET A 1 -11.82 -19.11 -13.78
C MET A 1 -11.98 -17.62 -13.50
N SER A 2 -12.13 -17.20 -12.26
CA SER A 2 -12.21 -15.78 -11.92
C SER A 2 -10.93 -15.08 -12.40
N VAL A 3 -11.08 -13.98 -13.12
CA VAL A 3 -9.96 -13.16 -13.62
C VAL A 3 -9.24 -12.58 -12.42
N ASN A 4 -7.93 -12.80 -12.32
CA ASN A 4 -7.14 -12.21 -11.24
C ASN A 4 -6.75 -10.77 -11.62
N HIS A 5 -7.49 -9.79 -11.11
CA HIS A 5 -7.30 -8.36 -11.41
C HIS A 5 -5.90 -7.85 -11.04
N GLU A 6 -5.26 -8.45 -10.04
CA GLU A 6 -3.90 -8.10 -9.63
C GLU A 6 -2.88 -8.41 -10.74
N ILE A 7 -3.04 -9.58 -11.40
CA ILE A 7 -2.20 -9.97 -12.55
C ILE A 7 -2.43 -9.01 -13.72
N LYS A 8 -3.69 -8.62 -13.97
CA LYS A 8 -4.04 -7.69 -15.07
C LYS A 8 -3.49 -6.28 -14.81
N SER A 9 -3.51 -5.81 -13.56
CA SER A 9 -2.84 -4.56 -13.17
C SER A 9 -1.33 -4.60 -13.41
N HIS A 10 -0.69 -5.74 -13.12
CA HIS A 10 0.74 -5.91 -13.41
C HIS A 10 1.03 -5.92 -14.91
N LEU A 11 0.16 -6.52 -15.73
CA LEU A 11 0.30 -6.50 -17.18
C LEU A 11 0.25 -5.05 -17.71
N ALA A 12 -0.74 -4.28 -17.30
CA ALA A 12 -0.90 -2.87 -17.71
C ALA A 12 0.35 -2.04 -17.35
N LYS A 13 0.88 -2.20 -16.14
CA LYS A 13 2.11 -1.51 -15.70
C LYS A 13 3.36 -1.92 -16.45
N LEU A 14 3.53 -3.21 -16.74
CA LEU A 14 4.63 -3.71 -17.55
C LEU A 14 4.60 -3.16 -18.98
N LEU A 15 3.41 -3.02 -19.55
CA LEU A 15 3.22 -2.46 -20.90
C LEU A 15 3.43 -0.95 -20.91
N ALA A 16 2.98 -0.23 -19.89
CA ALA A 16 3.06 1.23 -19.83
C ALA A 16 4.51 1.75 -19.76
N THR A 17 5.46 1.01 -19.17
CA THR A 17 6.86 1.45 -18.92
C THR A 17 6.97 2.80 -18.17
N GLU A 18 5.90 3.25 -17.59
CA GLU A 18 5.74 4.48 -16.83
C GLU A 18 5.17 4.18 -15.45
N ASP A 19 5.14 5.19 -14.59
CA ASP A 19 4.51 5.12 -13.26
C ASP A 19 2.98 5.27 -13.38
N LEU A 20 2.36 4.31 -14.08
CA LEU A 20 0.93 4.24 -14.31
C LEU A 20 0.22 3.62 -13.12
N VAL A 21 -0.79 4.29 -12.61
CA VAL A 21 -1.69 3.75 -11.59
C VAL A 21 -2.87 3.07 -12.26
N VAL A 22 -3.12 1.79 -11.96
CA VAL A 22 -4.24 1.04 -12.51
C VAL A 22 -5.28 0.79 -11.42
N GLU A 23 -6.52 1.17 -11.69
CA GLU A 23 -7.69 0.92 -10.85
C GLU A 23 -8.67 0.01 -11.58
N HIS A 24 -9.36 -0.86 -10.85
CA HIS A 24 -10.48 -1.63 -11.38
C HIS A 24 -11.76 -1.18 -10.68
N LYS A 25 -12.68 -0.62 -11.44
CA LYS A 25 -13.96 -0.10 -10.93
C LYS A 25 -15.14 -0.70 -11.70
N HIS A 26 -16.32 -0.62 -11.11
CA HIS A 26 -17.57 -0.95 -11.80
C HIS A 26 -18.01 0.26 -12.64
N VAL A 27 -17.31 0.46 -13.73
CA VAL A 27 -17.57 1.49 -14.74
C VAL A 27 -17.90 0.82 -16.07
N GLU A 28 -18.62 1.49 -16.95
CA GLU A 28 -19.01 0.94 -18.24
C GLU A 28 -17.86 0.82 -19.21
N THR A 29 -16.96 1.81 -19.20
CA THR A 29 -15.83 1.91 -20.13
C THR A 29 -14.53 2.20 -19.38
N ALA A 30 -13.39 1.87 -20.00
CA ALA A 30 -12.09 2.24 -19.49
C ALA A 30 -11.86 3.74 -19.62
N GLN A 31 -11.18 4.34 -18.65
CA GLN A 31 -10.91 5.78 -18.60
C GLN A 31 -9.46 6.02 -18.19
N PHE A 32 -8.79 6.94 -18.86
CA PHE A 32 -7.45 7.34 -18.49
C PHE A 32 -7.39 8.83 -18.14
N ASN A 33 -7.06 9.13 -16.90
CA ASN A 33 -6.84 10.50 -16.45
C ASN A 33 -5.38 10.91 -16.68
N VAL A 34 -5.17 11.82 -17.63
CA VAL A 34 -3.83 12.27 -18.06
C VAL A 34 -3.09 13.01 -16.94
N HIS A 35 -3.80 13.82 -16.13
CA HIS A 35 -3.19 14.62 -15.07
C HIS A 35 -2.77 13.78 -13.85
N THR A 36 -3.63 12.85 -13.45
CA THR A 36 -3.34 11.98 -12.30
C THR A 36 -2.58 10.70 -12.67
N ARG A 37 -2.45 10.40 -13.98
CA ARG A 37 -1.85 9.18 -14.54
C ARG A 37 -2.52 7.91 -14.01
N VAL A 38 -3.85 7.96 -13.83
CA VAL A 38 -4.67 6.84 -13.37
C VAL A 38 -5.43 6.26 -14.55
N LEU A 39 -5.22 4.98 -14.81
CA LEU A 39 -5.99 4.17 -15.76
C LEU A 39 -7.06 3.41 -14.98
N THR A 40 -8.32 3.78 -15.16
CA THR A 40 -9.47 3.07 -14.61
C THR A 40 -9.95 2.05 -15.63
N LEU A 41 -9.92 0.78 -15.24
CA LEU A 41 -10.37 -0.35 -16.07
C LEU A 41 -11.70 -0.88 -15.52
N PRO A 42 -12.68 -1.21 -16.37
CA PRO A 42 -13.86 -1.94 -15.96
C PRO A 42 -13.51 -3.31 -15.39
N VAL A 43 -14.40 -3.82 -14.53
CA VAL A 43 -14.33 -5.19 -14.05
C VAL A 43 -15.04 -6.08 -15.07
N TRP A 44 -14.34 -6.53 -16.12
CA TRP A 44 -14.88 -7.38 -17.18
C TRP A 44 -14.96 -8.85 -16.71
N GLU A 45 -15.94 -9.17 -15.87
CA GLU A 45 -16.09 -10.52 -15.29
C GLU A 45 -16.47 -11.57 -16.34
N LYS A 46 -17.20 -11.17 -17.39
CA LYS A 46 -17.65 -12.05 -18.46
C LYS A 46 -16.62 -12.20 -19.59
N ALA A 47 -15.59 -11.37 -19.64
CA ALA A 47 -14.53 -11.46 -20.63
C ALA A 47 -13.62 -12.68 -20.40
N SER A 48 -13.17 -13.28 -21.49
CA SER A 48 -12.09 -14.27 -21.44
C SER A 48 -10.75 -13.62 -21.01
N SER A 49 -9.77 -14.43 -20.66
CA SER A 49 -8.44 -13.90 -20.32
C SER A 49 -7.77 -13.24 -21.53
N GLU A 50 -7.98 -13.75 -22.74
CA GLU A 50 -7.44 -13.24 -23.98
C GLU A 50 -8.06 -11.89 -24.37
N VAL A 51 -9.39 -11.77 -24.30
CA VAL A 51 -10.10 -10.51 -24.55
C VAL A 51 -9.71 -9.47 -23.51
N TYR A 52 -9.65 -9.86 -22.23
CA TYR A 52 -9.23 -8.94 -21.16
C TYR A 52 -7.82 -8.39 -21.40
N ASP A 53 -6.84 -9.25 -21.72
CA ASP A 53 -5.46 -8.82 -21.98
C ASP A 53 -5.35 -7.92 -23.23
N MET A 54 -6.18 -8.15 -24.23
CA MET A 54 -6.27 -7.31 -25.42
C MET A 54 -6.81 -5.92 -25.07
N LEU A 55 -7.93 -5.85 -24.33
CA LEU A 55 -8.51 -4.58 -23.89
C LEU A 55 -7.54 -3.78 -23.01
N VAL A 56 -6.88 -4.43 -22.06
CA VAL A 56 -5.82 -3.79 -21.26
C VAL A 56 -4.71 -3.23 -22.16
N GLY A 57 -4.27 -4.00 -23.15
CA GLY A 57 -3.24 -3.57 -24.10
C GLY A 57 -3.67 -2.37 -24.93
N HIS A 58 -4.94 -2.31 -25.34
CA HIS A 58 -5.53 -1.20 -26.06
C HIS A 58 -5.54 0.08 -25.23
N GLU A 59 -6.08 0.02 -24.01
CA GLU A 59 -6.18 1.18 -23.11
C GLU A 59 -4.80 1.71 -22.68
N VAL A 60 -3.83 0.82 -22.45
CA VAL A 60 -2.45 1.24 -22.22
C VAL A 60 -1.87 1.93 -23.47
N GLY A 61 -2.28 1.52 -24.66
CA GLY A 61 -1.92 2.20 -25.92
C GLY A 61 -2.36 3.66 -25.93
N HIS A 62 -3.62 3.94 -25.56
CA HIS A 62 -4.11 5.31 -25.39
C HIS A 62 -3.32 6.07 -24.33
N ALA A 63 -3.11 5.48 -23.16
CA ALA A 63 -2.35 6.10 -22.08
C ALA A 63 -0.91 6.50 -22.47
N LEU A 64 -0.27 5.74 -23.37
CA LEU A 64 1.11 5.98 -23.81
C LEU A 64 1.24 6.96 -24.97
N TYR A 65 0.29 6.95 -25.89
CA TYR A 65 0.47 7.55 -27.20
C TYR A 65 -0.53 8.64 -27.55
N THR A 66 -1.73 8.68 -26.92
CA THR A 66 -2.72 9.72 -27.18
C THR A 66 -2.38 10.95 -26.34
N PRO A 67 -2.10 12.11 -26.99
CA PRO A 67 -1.78 13.34 -26.27
C PRO A 67 -3.05 13.98 -25.70
N ASP A 68 -2.88 14.71 -24.59
CA ASP A 68 -3.87 15.62 -24.05
C ASP A 68 -3.84 16.92 -24.89
N SER A 69 -4.73 17.08 -25.85
CA SER A 69 -4.77 18.24 -26.73
C SER A 69 -6.20 18.67 -27.04
N ASP A 70 -6.45 19.98 -26.98
CA ASP A 70 -7.76 20.60 -27.28
C ASP A 70 -8.06 20.65 -28.79
N TRP A 71 -7.84 19.53 -29.52
CA TRP A 71 -8.05 19.46 -30.96
C TRP A 71 -9.50 19.69 -31.36
N ILE A 72 -10.48 19.37 -30.51
CA ILE A 72 -11.90 19.58 -30.71
C ILE A 72 -12.20 21.06 -30.93
N LEU A 73 -11.51 21.95 -30.25
CA LEU A 73 -11.67 23.40 -30.41
C LEU A 73 -11.06 23.94 -31.69
N THR A 74 -10.10 23.24 -32.28
CA THR A 74 -9.32 23.71 -33.42
C THR A 74 -9.77 23.08 -34.76
N ARG A 75 -10.30 21.86 -34.72
CA ARG A 75 -10.71 21.10 -35.89
C ARG A 75 -12.14 20.57 -35.74
N LYS A 76 -13.00 20.83 -36.73
CA LYS A 76 -14.40 20.34 -36.78
C LYS A 76 -14.43 18.93 -37.39
N ILE A 77 -14.02 17.93 -36.62
CA ILE A 77 -14.01 16.52 -37.04
C ILE A 77 -14.82 15.74 -36.01
N SER A 78 -15.59 14.74 -36.46
CA SER A 78 -16.30 13.85 -35.54
C SER A 78 -15.35 13.09 -34.64
N PRO A 79 -15.53 13.06 -33.29
CA PRO A 79 -14.73 12.31 -32.38
C PRO A 79 -14.63 10.82 -32.71
N GLN A 80 -15.71 10.22 -33.21
CA GLN A 80 -15.74 8.81 -33.64
C GLN A 80 -14.74 8.53 -34.78
N MET A 81 -14.59 9.44 -35.76
CA MET A 81 -13.61 9.29 -36.82
C MET A 81 -12.19 9.37 -36.34
N VAL A 82 -11.91 10.27 -35.39
CA VAL A 82 -10.60 10.38 -34.76
C VAL A 82 -10.28 9.11 -33.97
N ASN A 83 -11.24 8.58 -33.21
CA ASN A 83 -11.05 7.35 -32.45
C ASN A 83 -10.71 6.15 -33.33
N ILE A 84 -11.42 5.96 -34.46
CA ILE A 84 -11.13 4.87 -35.41
C ILE A 84 -9.68 4.93 -35.89
N VAL A 85 -9.20 6.11 -36.27
CA VAL A 85 -7.84 6.28 -36.82
C VAL A 85 -6.80 6.17 -35.72
N GLU A 86 -7.09 6.71 -34.53
CA GLU A 86 -6.20 6.64 -33.37
C GLU A 86 -6.03 5.21 -32.87
N ASP A 87 -7.10 4.43 -32.81
CA ASP A 87 -7.05 3.00 -32.47
C ASP A 87 -6.08 2.25 -33.38
N VAL A 88 -6.14 2.49 -34.68
CA VAL A 88 -5.22 1.88 -35.65
C VAL A 88 -3.78 2.26 -35.35
N ARG A 89 -3.52 3.54 -35.05
CA ARG A 89 -2.19 4.05 -34.76
C ARG A 89 -1.63 3.49 -33.46
N ILE A 90 -2.39 3.58 -32.35
CA ILE A 90 -1.91 3.12 -31.05
C ILE A 90 -1.65 1.61 -31.04
N GLU A 91 -2.55 0.81 -31.63
CA GLU A 91 -2.35 -0.63 -31.72
C GLU A 91 -1.13 -0.99 -32.58
N LYS A 92 -0.90 -0.28 -33.68
CA LYS A 92 0.30 -0.43 -34.51
C LYS A 92 1.57 -0.14 -33.71
N LEU A 93 1.59 0.95 -32.92
CA LEU A 93 2.71 1.34 -32.07
C LEU A 93 2.93 0.32 -30.95
N MET A 94 1.87 -0.15 -30.29
CA MET A 94 1.92 -1.20 -29.27
C MET A 94 2.48 -2.52 -29.83
N LYS A 95 1.98 -2.99 -30.98
CA LYS A 95 2.43 -4.20 -31.66
C LYS A 95 3.90 -4.11 -32.09
N ARG A 96 4.36 -2.91 -32.47
CA ARG A 96 5.77 -2.65 -32.82
C ARG A 96 6.68 -2.64 -31.59
N ARG A 97 6.24 -2.04 -30.50
CA ARG A 97 6.99 -1.95 -29.25
C ARG A 97 7.08 -3.29 -28.52
N TYR A 98 5.97 -4.03 -28.52
CA TYR A 98 5.85 -5.30 -27.79
C TYR A 98 5.41 -6.41 -28.76
N ALA A 99 6.37 -7.08 -29.39
CA ALA A 99 6.09 -8.10 -30.41
C ALA A 99 5.17 -9.24 -29.92
N GLY A 100 5.21 -9.56 -28.60
CA GLY A 100 4.35 -10.57 -27.98
C GLY A 100 2.87 -10.19 -27.95
N ILE A 101 2.53 -8.89 -27.85
CA ILE A 101 1.16 -8.42 -27.74
C ILE A 101 0.37 -8.62 -29.06
N SER A 102 1.05 -8.70 -30.21
CA SER A 102 0.42 -8.98 -31.50
C SER A 102 -0.42 -10.26 -31.48
N LYS A 103 0.06 -11.28 -30.75
CA LYS A 103 -0.66 -12.54 -30.58
C LYS A 103 -1.90 -12.38 -29.68
N THR A 104 -1.81 -11.55 -28.67
CA THR A 104 -2.92 -11.23 -27.77
C THR A 104 -4.02 -10.48 -28.54
N PHE A 105 -3.66 -9.45 -29.29
CA PHE A 105 -4.60 -8.74 -30.16
C PHE A 105 -5.26 -9.65 -31.19
N TYR A 106 -4.48 -10.50 -31.86
CA TYR A 106 -5.02 -11.44 -32.82
C TYR A 106 -6.06 -12.38 -32.20
N ARG A 107 -5.78 -12.99 -31.03
CA ARG A 107 -6.68 -13.93 -30.38
C ARG A 107 -7.91 -13.23 -29.79
N GLY A 108 -7.72 -12.05 -29.17
CA GLY A 108 -8.83 -11.28 -28.61
C GLY A 108 -9.81 -10.87 -29.71
N TYR A 109 -9.32 -10.30 -30.82
CA TYR A 109 -10.19 -9.95 -31.94
C TYR A 109 -10.79 -11.15 -32.66
N GLN A 110 -10.12 -12.30 -32.70
CA GLN A 110 -10.71 -13.55 -33.19
C GLN A 110 -11.94 -13.93 -32.35
N GLU A 111 -11.81 -13.92 -31.03
CA GLU A 111 -12.89 -14.27 -30.13
C GLU A 111 -14.07 -13.28 -30.26
N LEU A 112 -13.80 -11.96 -30.29
CA LEU A 112 -14.83 -10.94 -30.52
C LEU A 112 -15.52 -11.09 -31.89
N SER A 113 -14.78 -11.52 -32.92
CA SER A 113 -15.36 -11.81 -34.22
C SER A 113 -16.22 -13.07 -34.22
N ASP A 114 -15.77 -14.13 -33.53
CA ASP A 114 -16.49 -15.41 -33.43
C ASP A 114 -17.79 -15.26 -32.63
N GLU A 115 -17.85 -14.33 -31.69
CA GLU A 115 -19.02 -14.01 -30.86
C GLU A 115 -19.89 -12.88 -31.41
N ASP A 116 -19.64 -12.40 -32.66
CA ASP A 116 -20.34 -11.33 -33.38
C ASP A 116 -20.48 -10.01 -32.62
N PHE A 117 -19.46 -9.58 -31.90
CA PHE A 117 -19.43 -8.30 -31.17
C PHE A 117 -19.58 -7.07 -32.07
N PHE A 118 -19.35 -7.23 -33.36
CA PHE A 118 -19.53 -6.18 -34.35
C PHE A 118 -20.92 -6.18 -35.03
N CYS A 119 -21.82 -7.09 -34.65
CA CYS A 119 -23.17 -7.27 -35.16
C CYS A 119 -23.22 -7.44 -36.70
N LEU A 120 -22.37 -8.31 -37.26
CA LEU A 120 -22.20 -8.50 -38.70
C LEU A 120 -23.11 -9.58 -39.29
N GLU A 121 -23.76 -10.44 -38.49
CA GLU A 121 -24.57 -11.59 -39.01
C GLU A 121 -25.62 -11.21 -40.05
N ASN A 122 -26.20 -10.01 -39.94
CA ASN A 122 -27.26 -9.52 -40.85
C ASN A 122 -26.85 -8.32 -41.70
N GLU A 123 -25.59 -7.91 -41.66
CA GLU A 123 -25.11 -6.72 -42.38
C GLU A 123 -24.35 -7.07 -43.68
N ASN A 124 -24.53 -6.22 -44.68
CA ASN A 124 -23.79 -6.37 -45.93
C ASN A 124 -22.56 -5.48 -45.93
N ILE A 125 -21.41 -6.02 -45.53
CA ILE A 125 -20.13 -5.28 -45.36
C ILE A 125 -19.81 -4.34 -46.55
N PRO A 126 -19.91 -4.75 -47.82
CA PRO A 126 -19.68 -3.85 -48.96
C PRO A 126 -20.55 -2.58 -49.01
N THR A 127 -21.69 -2.56 -48.31
CA THR A 127 -22.60 -1.41 -48.29
C THR A 127 -22.47 -0.51 -47.08
N MET A 128 -21.63 -0.93 -46.11
CA MET A 128 -21.32 -0.16 -44.92
C MET A 128 -20.51 1.10 -45.25
N SER A 129 -20.50 2.08 -44.32
CA SER A 129 -19.71 3.28 -44.48
C SER A 129 -18.21 2.96 -44.62
N LEU A 130 -17.43 3.84 -45.24
CA LEU A 130 -15.99 3.63 -45.34
C LEU A 130 -15.36 3.60 -43.95
N ALA A 131 -15.84 4.39 -43.00
CA ALA A 131 -15.37 4.41 -41.61
C ALA A 131 -15.57 3.05 -40.91
N ASP A 132 -16.78 2.46 -41.05
CA ASP A 132 -17.04 1.11 -40.49
C ASP A 132 -16.14 0.05 -41.12
N ARG A 133 -15.96 0.10 -42.45
CA ARG A 133 -15.10 -0.85 -43.14
C ARG A 133 -13.63 -0.71 -42.77
N ILE A 134 -13.12 0.49 -42.51
CA ILE A 134 -11.79 0.76 -42.01
C ILE A 134 -11.65 0.19 -40.60
N ASN A 135 -12.61 0.48 -39.71
CA ASN A 135 -12.58 -0.07 -38.33
C ASN A 135 -12.51 -1.60 -38.33
N LEU A 136 -13.40 -2.26 -39.10
CA LEU A 136 -13.39 -3.72 -39.23
C LEU A 136 -12.10 -4.24 -39.86
N HIS A 137 -11.56 -3.56 -40.90
CA HIS A 137 -10.33 -3.98 -41.57
C HIS A 137 -9.14 -4.08 -40.63
N PHE A 138 -8.90 -3.10 -39.78
CA PHE A 138 -7.76 -3.08 -38.90
C PHE A 138 -7.93 -3.96 -37.63
N LYS A 139 -9.18 -4.18 -37.19
CA LYS A 139 -9.51 -5.03 -36.05
C LYS A 139 -9.67 -6.49 -36.42
N ILE A 140 -10.52 -6.80 -37.39
CA ILE A 140 -10.89 -8.18 -37.76
C ILE A 140 -10.64 -8.56 -39.24
N GLY A 141 -9.95 -7.73 -40.00
CA GLY A 141 -9.66 -8.01 -41.42
C GLY A 141 -8.85 -9.31 -41.68
N ASN A 142 -8.28 -9.92 -40.64
CA ASN A 142 -7.68 -11.26 -40.75
C ASN A 142 -8.70 -12.40 -40.81
N PHE A 143 -9.95 -12.15 -40.39
CA PHE A 143 -11.01 -13.15 -40.25
C PHE A 143 -12.14 -12.91 -41.27
N VAL A 144 -12.35 -11.64 -41.65
CA VAL A 144 -13.42 -11.23 -42.53
C VAL A 144 -12.85 -10.47 -43.75
N SER A 145 -13.32 -10.80 -44.95
CA SER A 145 -12.87 -10.11 -46.19
C SER A 145 -13.63 -8.78 -46.35
N ILE A 146 -12.90 -7.67 -46.34
CA ILE A 146 -13.44 -6.34 -46.44
C ILE A 146 -12.96 -5.71 -47.75
N PRO A 147 -13.87 -5.45 -48.72
CA PRO A 147 -13.50 -4.88 -50.01
C PRO A 147 -13.38 -3.35 -49.93
N PHE A 148 -12.40 -2.81 -50.66
CA PHE A 148 -12.22 -1.36 -50.86
C PHE A 148 -12.13 -1.08 -52.35
N SER A 149 -12.72 0.05 -52.80
CA SER A 149 -12.54 0.56 -54.14
C SER A 149 -11.18 1.22 -54.34
N ALA A 150 -10.82 1.52 -55.57
CA ALA A 150 -9.53 2.18 -55.86
C ALA A 150 -9.43 3.58 -55.23
N ASP A 151 -10.54 4.29 -55.14
CA ASP A 151 -10.61 5.64 -54.56
C ASP A 151 -10.54 5.60 -53.00
N GLU A 152 -11.09 4.56 -52.40
CA GLU A 152 -11.05 4.33 -50.94
C GLU A 152 -9.68 3.84 -50.47
N GLN A 153 -8.96 3.10 -51.32
CA GLN A 153 -7.67 2.50 -50.97
C GLN A 153 -6.64 3.54 -50.49
N HIS A 154 -6.68 4.74 -51.05
CA HIS A 154 -5.82 5.85 -50.66
C HIS A 154 -6.03 6.25 -49.18
N ILE A 155 -7.29 6.32 -48.73
CA ILE A 155 -7.64 6.68 -47.37
C ILE A 155 -7.20 5.55 -46.40
N VAL A 156 -7.43 4.28 -46.80
CA VAL A 156 -6.95 3.12 -45.99
C VAL A 156 -5.45 3.14 -45.82
N GLU A 157 -4.68 3.43 -46.88
CA GLU A 157 -3.22 3.53 -46.81
C GLU A 157 -2.75 4.72 -45.94
N MET A 158 -3.47 5.85 -45.99
CA MET A 158 -3.19 7.01 -45.17
C MET A 158 -3.40 6.69 -43.66
N VAL A 159 -4.52 6.05 -43.31
CA VAL A 159 -4.79 5.59 -41.94
C VAL A 159 -3.73 4.60 -41.48
N ALA A 160 -3.34 3.63 -42.30
CA ALA A 160 -2.30 2.66 -42.00
C ALA A 160 -0.93 3.31 -41.76
N ALA A 161 -0.65 4.44 -42.42
CA ALA A 161 0.63 5.13 -42.36
C ALA A 161 0.82 6.01 -41.11
N CYS A 162 -0.28 6.45 -40.45
CA CYS A 162 -0.21 7.37 -39.30
C CYS A 162 0.79 6.95 -38.24
N GLU A 163 1.73 7.84 -37.89
CA GLU A 163 2.73 7.65 -36.81
C GLU A 163 2.56 8.68 -35.69
N THR A 164 2.10 9.88 -36.02
CA THR A 164 1.87 10.99 -35.09
C THR A 164 0.38 11.27 -34.94
N PHE A 165 0.00 11.95 -33.85
CA PHE A 165 -1.39 12.32 -33.61
C PHE A 165 -1.89 13.38 -34.57
N ASP A 166 -1.03 14.29 -35.06
CA ASP A 166 -1.38 15.26 -36.09
C ASP A 166 -1.75 14.56 -37.41
N GLU A 167 -1.03 13.50 -37.79
CA GLU A 167 -1.38 12.68 -38.97
C GLU A 167 -2.72 11.95 -38.78
N VAL A 168 -3.07 11.55 -37.53
CA VAL A 168 -4.40 11.00 -37.22
C VAL A 168 -5.50 12.02 -37.48
N LEU A 169 -5.30 13.25 -37.00
CA LEU A 169 -6.28 14.32 -37.24
C LEU A 169 -6.45 14.60 -38.73
N ASP A 170 -5.37 14.64 -39.51
CA ASP A 170 -5.42 14.84 -40.97
C ASP A 170 -6.13 13.67 -41.66
N ALA A 171 -5.84 12.43 -41.29
CA ALA A 171 -6.48 11.24 -41.87
C ALA A 171 -7.97 11.15 -41.48
N ALA A 172 -8.31 11.47 -40.24
CA ALA A 172 -9.70 11.50 -39.77
C ALA A 172 -10.52 12.59 -40.47
N GLU A 173 -9.92 13.75 -40.78
CA GLU A 173 -10.56 14.81 -41.54
C GLU A 173 -10.89 14.38 -42.99
N GLU A 174 -9.95 13.70 -43.66
CA GLU A 174 -10.17 13.17 -45.00
C GLU A 174 -11.21 12.05 -45.01
N LEU A 175 -11.17 11.15 -44.02
CA LEU A 175 -12.17 10.10 -43.86
C LEU A 175 -13.57 10.69 -43.63
N TYR A 176 -13.68 11.70 -42.77
CA TYR A 176 -14.92 12.40 -42.50
C TYR A 176 -15.51 13.07 -43.78
N LYS A 177 -14.66 13.79 -44.52
CA LYS A 177 -15.06 14.43 -45.79
C LYS A 177 -15.59 13.41 -46.81
N PHE A 178 -14.90 12.27 -46.93
CA PHE A 178 -15.30 11.20 -47.84
C PHE A 178 -16.65 10.59 -47.43
N CYS A 179 -16.83 10.22 -46.16
CA CYS A 179 -18.08 9.66 -45.65
C CYS A 179 -19.25 10.64 -45.80
N LYS A 180 -19.02 11.93 -45.54
CA LYS A 180 -20.04 12.98 -45.74
C LYS A 180 -20.44 13.14 -47.23
N GLN A 181 -19.48 13.05 -48.12
CA GLN A 181 -19.72 13.11 -49.57
C GLN A 181 -20.49 11.87 -50.06
N GLU A 182 -20.16 10.69 -49.54
CA GLU A 182 -20.86 9.45 -49.85
C GLU A 182 -22.33 9.49 -49.38
N MET A 183 -22.59 10.02 -48.17
CA MET A 183 -23.96 10.25 -47.68
C MET A 183 -24.75 11.21 -48.56
N GLN A 184 -24.14 12.31 -48.96
CA GLN A 184 -24.81 13.29 -49.87
C GLN A 184 -25.12 12.67 -51.21
N ASN A 185 -24.24 11.86 -51.78
CA ASN A 185 -24.47 11.15 -53.04
C ASN A 185 -25.61 10.14 -52.90
N LYS A 186 -25.68 9.36 -51.82
CA LYS A 186 -26.78 8.42 -51.54
C LYS A 186 -28.11 9.14 -51.33
N LYS A 187 -28.16 10.33 -50.73
CA LYS A 187 -29.36 11.17 -50.60
C LYS A 187 -29.83 11.71 -51.97
N ASN A 188 -28.91 12.03 -52.90
CA ASN A 188 -29.21 12.54 -54.22
C ASN A 188 -29.62 11.43 -55.22
N GLU A 189 -29.31 10.17 -54.96
CA GLU A 189 -29.67 9.02 -55.81
C GLU A 189 -31.06 8.43 -55.51
N VAL A 190 -31.75 8.88 -54.44
CA VAL A 190 -33.14 8.50 -54.18
C VAL A 190 -34.02 9.32 -55.10
N PRO A 191 -34.73 8.74 -56.14
CA PRO A 191 -35.60 9.50 -57.03
C PRO A 191 -36.78 10.10 -56.23
N GLU A 192 -37.02 11.39 -56.40
CA GLU A 192 -38.28 12.03 -56.00
C GLU A 192 -39.45 11.37 -56.79
N GLY A 193 -40.09 10.41 -56.11
CA GLY A 193 -41.26 9.76 -56.76
C GLY A 193 -41.83 8.65 -55.88
N THR A 194 -42.52 9.03 -54.83
CA THR A 194 -43.84 8.55 -54.46
C THR A 194 -44.29 9.16 -53.13
N GLN A 195 -44.98 10.29 -53.24
CA GLN A 195 -45.95 10.66 -52.23
C GLN A 195 -47.11 9.67 -52.30
N GLU A 196 -47.13 8.65 -51.49
CA GLU A 196 -48.39 7.97 -51.14
C GLU A 196 -48.79 8.39 -49.73
N SER A 197 -49.78 9.24 -49.71
CA SER A 197 -50.62 9.54 -48.59
C SER A 197 -51.22 8.25 -48.01
N SER A 198 -50.89 7.84 -46.84
CA SER A 198 -51.68 6.91 -46.07
C SER A 198 -52.20 7.59 -44.79
N GLU A 199 -53.47 7.96 -44.91
CA GLU A 199 -54.35 8.33 -43.82
C GLU A 199 -54.36 7.27 -42.73
N GLY A 200 -54.49 7.77 -41.52
CA GLY A 200 -54.45 7.04 -40.28
C GLY A 200 -55.43 5.87 -40.16
N THR A 201 -55.01 4.95 -39.35
CA THR A 201 -55.95 4.11 -38.63
C THR A 201 -55.45 3.91 -37.20
N GLN A 202 -56.05 4.67 -36.30
CA GLN A 202 -55.98 4.41 -34.86
C GLN A 202 -56.66 3.06 -34.58
N ALA A 203 -55.94 2.09 -34.11
CA ALA A 203 -56.52 0.91 -33.48
C ALA A 203 -56.38 1.02 -31.96
N ASN A 204 -57.49 1.39 -31.32
CA ASN A 204 -57.75 1.23 -29.90
C ASN A 204 -57.75 -0.25 -29.53
N VAL A 205 -56.96 -0.62 -28.51
CA VAL A 205 -57.19 -1.85 -27.73
C VAL A 205 -57.24 -1.47 -26.23
N PRO A 206 -58.25 -1.92 -25.51
CA PRO A 206 -58.59 -1.39 -24.21
C PRO A 206 -57.84 -2.05 -23.05
N ASN A 207 -57.55 -1.20 -22.09
CA ASN A 207 -57.06 -1.54 -20.76
C ASN A 207 -58.18 -2.13 -19.89
N PRO A 208 -57.96 -3.14 -19.10
CA PRO A 208 -58.74 -3.32 -17.85
C PRO A 208 -57.90 -3.20 -16.63
N GLY A 209 -58.08 -2.16 -15.97
CA GLY A 209 -58.37 -1.81 -14.61
C GLY A 209 -57.68 -2.49 -13.46
N GLY A 210 -57.31 -1.66 -12.52
CA GLY A 210 -57.52 -1.88 -11.09
C GLY A 210 -56.36 -1.62 -10.19
N GLY A 211 -56.32 -0.42 -9.55
CA GLY A 211 -56.11 -0.20 -8.13
C GLY A 211 -54.68 -0.38 -7.61
N ASP A 212 -54.06 0.57 -7.11
CA ASP A 212 -54.18 1.20 -5.81
C ASP A 212 -52.88 1.94 -5.45
N ASP A 213 -53.02 2.96 -4.73
CA ASP A 213 -52.15 4.02 -4.25
C ASP A 213 -50.72 3.69 -3.84
N GLY A 214 -49.77 4.53 -4.28
CA GLY A 214 -48.41 4.64 -3.76
C GLY A 214 -47.67 5.79 -4.39
N GLU A 215 -47.75 6.96 -3.77
CA GLU A 215 -46.98 8.14 -4.13
C GLU A 215 -45.47 7.84 -4.01
N GLY A 216 -44.75 7.89 -5.11
CA GLY A 216 -43.31 7.91 -5.21
C GLY A 216 -42.95 8.68 -6.44
N GLU A 217 -42.46 9.90 -6.26
CA GLU A 217 -41.93 10.73 -7.33
C GLU A 217 -40.74 10.02 -7.99
N PRO A 218 -40.62 10.01 -9.32
CA PRO A 218 -39.44 9.49 -9.98
C PRO A 218 -38.32 10.49 -9.88
N GLU A 219 -37.22 10.10 -9.28
CA GLU A 219 -35.95 10.82 -9.34
C GLU A 219 -35.47 10.81 -10.80
N ASP A 220 -35.28 12.00 -11.37
CA ASP A 220 -34.61 12.24 -12.63
C ASP A 220 -33.17 11.74 -12.55
N MET A 221 -32.93 10.54 -13.07
CA MET A 221 -31.60 10.13 -13.46
C MET A 221 -31.34 10.72 -14.85
N GLN A 222 -30.51 11.74 -14.93
CA GLN A 222 -29.92 12.17 -16.18
C GLN A 222 -28.96 11.07 -16.64
N PRO A 223 -28.97 10.67 -17.92
CA PRO A 223 -27.98 9.74 -18.46
C PRO A 223 -26.64 10.46 -18.59
N ASP A 224 -25.64 9.98 -17.85
CA ASP A 224 -24.25 10.33 -18.07
C ASP A 224 -23.80 9.74 -19.41
N GLU A 225 -23.66 10.61 -20.42
CA GLU A 225 -23.06 10.22 -21.71
C GLU A 225 -21.55 10.09 -21.53
N SER A 226 -21.07 8.89 -21.20
CA SER A 226 -19.63 8.60 -21.21
C SER A 226 -19.28 7.88 -22.52
N TYR A 227 -18.55 8.57 -23.38
CA TYR A 227 -17.95 7.99 -24.58
C TYR A 227 -16.70 7.18 -24.21
N GLY A 228 -16.62 5.94 -24.72
CA GLY A 228 -15.48 5.08 -24.49
C GLY A 228 -14.18 5.65 -25.07
N GLY A 229 -13.13 5.64 -24.26
CA GLY A 229 -11.74 5.75 -24.71
C GLY A 229 -11.21 7.12 -25.12
N THR A 230 -11.81 8.23 -24.70
CA THR A 230 -11.21 9.56 -24.84
C THR A 230 -10.76 10.11 -23.50
N ALA A 231 -9.60 10.80 -23.49
CA ALA A 231 -9.17 11.57 -22.33
C ALA A 231 -10.30 12.53 -21.94
N GLU A 232 -10.84 12.38 -20.71
CA GLU A 232 -11.84 13.33 -20.22
C GLU A 232 -11.21 14.72 -20.13
N THR A 233 -11.56 15.57 -21.08
CA THR A 233 -11.57 17.01 -20.87
C THR A 233 -12.88 17.35 -20.17
N ASP A 234 -12.77 18.05 -19.05
CA ASP A 234 -13.87 18.59 -18.25
C ASP A 234 -14.84 19.40 -19.15
N ASN A 235 -15.88 18.73 -19.68
CA ASN A 235 -16.81 19.33 -20.62
C ASN A 235 -18.01 19.92 -19.89
N THR A 236 -17.80 21.04 -19.22
CA THR A 236 -18.86 22.03 -19.08
C THR A 236 -18.88 22.91 -20.34
N PHE A 237 -19.46 22.43 -21.41
CA PHE A 237 -19.74 23.25 -22.58
C PHE A 237 -21.23 23.53 -22.68
N ASP A 238 -21.55 24.84 -22.58
CA ASP A 238 -22.84 25.42 -22.96
C ASP A 238 -23.30 24.98 -24.34
N ASP A 239 -24.60 24.71 -24.46
CA ASP A 239 -25.40 24.34 -25.66
C ASP A 239 -25.35 25.40 -26.77
N ASP A 240 -24.18 25.64 -27.42
CA ASP A 240 -24.09 26.50 -28.60
C ASP A 240 -23.34 25.83 -29.76
N PHE A 241 -23.51 24.51 -29.94
CA PHE A 241 -23.12 23.82 -31.18
C PHE A 241 -24.35 23.49 -32.02
N GLY A 242 -24.48 24.20 -33.10
CA GLY A 242 -25.59 24.05 -34.04
C GLY A 242 -25.65 22.65 -34.68
N ASP A 243 -26.88 22.19 -34.80
CA ASP A 243 -27.49 21.20 -35.69
C ASP A 243 -26.53 20.14 -36.27
N PHE A 244 -26.27 19.05 -35.52
CA PHE A 244 -25.52 17.88 -35.97
C PHE A 244 -26.41 16.78 -36.62
N ASP A 245 -27.62 17.10 -37.00
CA ASP A 245 -28.59 16.14 -37.57
C ASP A 245 -28.16 15.45 -38.90
N ASP A 246 -26.97 15.75 -39.44
CA ASP A 246 -26.43 15.21 -40.70
C ASP A 246 -25.00 14.65 -40.57
N GLU A 247 -24.58 14.10 -39.43
CA GLU A 247 -23.27 13.45 -39.28
C GLU A 247 -23.26 11.99 -39.75
N PRO A 248 -22.16 11.51 -40.35
CA PRO A 248 -22.03 10.09 -40.69
C PRO A 248 -21.89 9.23 -39.42
N GLU A 249 -22.93 8.45 -39.16
CA GLU A 249 -22.93 7.48 -38.04
C GLU A 249 -21.98 6.30 -38.32
N THR A 250 -21.32 5.78 -37.26
CA THR A 250 -20.44 4.62 -37.32
C THR A 250 -21.03 3.49 -36.49
N LYS A 251 -21.72 2.57 -37.14
CA LYS A 251 -22.43 1.45 -36.50
C LYS A 251 -21.48 0.47 -35.75
N THR A 252 -20.32 0.20 -36.35
CA THR A 252 -19.39 -0.80 -35.80
C THR A 252 -18.68 -0.34 -34.55
N VAL A 253 -18.49 0.96 -34.38
CA VAL A 253 -17.90 1.54 -33.12
C VAL A 253 -18.92 1.42 -31.99
N ASP A 254 -20.17 1.82 -32.26
CA ASP A 254 -21.23 1.79 -31.26
C ASP A 254 -21.56 0.34 -30.83
N SER A 255 -21.68 -0.59 -31.80
CA SER A 255 -21.90 -2.02 -31.51
C SER A 255 -20.79 -2.63 -30.66
N LEU A 256 -19.53 -2.33 -30.98
CA LEU A 256 -18.40 -2.82 -30.19
C LEU A 256 -18.39 -2.21 -28.79
N ALA A 257 -18.66 -0.91 -28.65
CA ALA A 257 -18.71 -0.23 -27.36
C ALA A 257 -19.81 -0.82 -26.47
N ASP A 258 -21.02 -1.03 -27.01
CA ASP A 258 -22.13 -1.64 -26.28
C ASP A 258 -21.84 -3.08 -25.88
N ALA A 259 -21.24 -3.87 -26.77
CA ALA A 259 -20.83 -5.24 -26.45
C ALA A 259 -19.75 -5.30 -25.36
N ILE A 260 -18.80 -4.37 -25.34
CA ILE A 260 -17.76 -4.26 -24.28
C ILE A 260 -18.41 -3.82 -22.95
N LYS A 261 -19.40 -2.92 -22.97
CA LYS A 261 -20.17 -2.56 -21.77
C LYS A 261 -20.89 -3.78 -21.17
N ASP A 262 -21.44 -4.65 -21.99
CA ASP A 262 -22.10 -5.89 -21.55
C ASP A 262 -21.15 -6.90 -20.89
N LEU A 263 -19.85 -6.83 -21.18
CA LEU A 263 -18.82 -7.61 -20.49
C LEU A 263 -18.52 -7.08 -19.09
N ALA A 264 -18.75 -5.80 -18.85
CA ALA A 264 -18.51 -5.18 -17.56
C ALA A 264 -19.57 -5.63 -16.53
N SER A 265 -19.15 -5.83 -15.29
CA SER A 265 -20.05 -6.10 -14.19
C SER A 265 -20.39 -4.78 -13.49
N MET A 266 -21.67 -4.42 -13.55
CA MET A 266 -22.20 -3.26 -12.80
C MET A 266 -22.75 -3.69 -11.43
N ASP A 267 -22.83 -4.99 -11.15
CA ASP A 267 -23.29 -5.54 -9.90
C ASP A 267 -22.15 -5.67 -8.91
N GLY A 268 -22.05 -4.77 -7.94
CA GLY A 268 -21.05 -4.85 -6.89
C GLY A 268 -20.89 -3.55 -6.10
N TYR A 269 -20.11 -3.63 -5.02
CA TYR A 269 -19.68 -2.44 -4.31
C TYR A 269 -18.51 -1.80 -5.06
N GLU A 270 -18.57 -0.50 -5.27
CA GLU A 270 -17.49 0.27 -5.89
C GLU A 270 -16.16 0.05 -5.16
N ASN A 271 -15.10 -0.26 -5.91
CA ASN A 271 -13.78 -0.43 -5.35
C ASN A 271 -13.20 0.92 -4.91
N VAL A 272 -12.83 1.03 -3.66
CA VAL A 272 -12.26 2.24 -3.07
C VAL A 272 -10.75 2.06 -2.90
N TYR A 273 -9.96 2.94 -3.51
CA TYR A 273 -8.50 2.91 -3.42
C TYR A 273 -8.00 3.94 -2.41
N ILE A 274 -7.41 3.43 -1.32
CA ILE A 274 -6.96 4.23 -0.19
C ILE A 274 -5.44 4.37 -0.25
N GLU A 275 -4.95 5.58 -0.08
CA GLU A 275 -3.52 5.91 -0.10
C GLU A 275 -3.01 6.23 1.31
N VAL A 276 -1.71 6.00 1.51
CA VAL A 276 -1.02 6.43 2.72
C VAL A 276 -0.82 7.95 2.67
N PRO A 277 -1.28 8.72 3.69
CA PRO A 277 -1.08 10.15 3.73
C PRO A 277 0.40 10.52 3.87
N LYS A 278 0.79 11.61 3.27
CA LYS A 278 2.10 12.21 3.53
C LYS A 278 2.02 13.03 4.83
N VAL A 279 2.40 12.40 5.92
CA VAL A 279 2.33 12.99 7.26
C VAL A 279 3.49 13.96 7.49
N ASP A 280 3.22 15.11 8.07
CA ASP A 280 4.26 16.02 8.59
C ASP A 280 4.73 15.51 9.96
N ALA A 281 5.92 14.92 9.99
CA ALA A 281 6.49 14.33 11.19
C ALA A 281 6.65 15.36 12.33
N SER A 282 6.92 16.62 12.01
CA SER A 282 7.09 17.70 13.01
C SER A 282 5.81 18.01 13.76
N LYS A 283 4.63 17.72 13.19
CA LYS A 283 3.32 17.95 13.79
C LYS A 283 2.81 16.77 14.62
N ILE A 284 3.41 15.58 14.50
CA ILE A 284 2.98 14.39 15.26
C ILE A 284 4.03 13.94 16.27
N ILE A 285 5.32 14.24 16.07
CA ILE A 285 6.39 13.85 16.99
C ILE A 285 6.52 14.91 18.08
N ILE A 286 6.32 14.46 19.31
CA ILE A 286 6.62 15.30 20.47
C ILE A 286 8.10 15.20 20.80
N ASP A 287 8.77 16.33 20.79
CA ASP A 287 10.22 16.40 21.02
C ASP A 287 10.62 15.82 22.37
N ASN A 288 11.73 15.09 22.41
CA ASN A 288 12.30 14.45 23.60
C ASN A 288 12.44 15.42 24.77
N LYS A 289 12.92 16.64 24.51
CA LYS A 289 13.10 17.64 25.56
C LYS A 289 11.77 18.04 26.16
N LYS A 290 10.72 18.31 25.32
CA LYS A 290 9.38 18.70 25.78
C LYS A 290 8.78 17.62 26.69
N ILE A 291 8.96 16.33 26.36
CA ILE A 291 8.49 15.21 27.18
C ILE A 291 9.19 15.17 28.53
N HIS A 292 10.51 15.32 28.54
CA HIS A 292 11.25 15.25 29.79
C HIS A 292 11.18 16.51 30.64
N ASP A 293 10.91 17.67 30.04
CA ASP A 293 10.62 18.90 30.76
C ASP A 293 9.28 18.82 31.53
N SER A 294 8.29 17.99 31.08
CA SER A 294 7.02 17.80 31.82
C SER A 294 7.21 17.10 33.18
N PHE A 295 8.33 16.41 33.40
CA PHE A 295 8.62 15.84 34.71
C PHE A 295 8.93 16.88 35.79
N CYS A 296 9.02 18.19 35.47
CA CYS A 296 9.02 19.27 36.45
C CYS A 296 7.75 19.27 37.33
N GLU A 297 6.64 18.70 36.88
CA GLU A 297 5.44 18.46 37.69
C GLU A 297 5.74 17.60 38.95
N TRP A 298 6.83 16.88 38.94
CA TRP A 298 7.30 16.07 40.08
C TRP A 298 8.26 16.79 41.03
N ASP A 299 8.61 18.06 40.77
CA ASP A 299 9.53 18.82 41.62
C ASP A 299 8.98 19.05 43.04
N ASP A 300 7.66 19.09 43.18
CA ASP A 300 6.95 19.22 44.45
C ASP A 300 6.73 17.87 45.16
N VAL A 301 7.06 16.74 44.51
CA VAL A 301 6.92 15.39 45.11
C VAL A 301 8.10 15.10 46.02
N PRO A 302 7.87 14.70 47.31
CA PRO A 302 8.94 14.39 48.25
C PRO A 302 9.89 13.31 47.70
N ALA A 303 11.19 13.51 47.85
CA ALA A 303 12.22 12.60 47.33
C ALA A 303 12.07 11.15 47.87
N GLU A 304 11.54 11.02 49.10
CA GLU A 304 11.25 9.73 49.71
C GLU A 304 10.24 8.87 48.93
N ALA A 305 9.37 9.52 48.17
CA ALA A 305 8.39 8.80 47.30
C ALA A 305 9.08 8.04 46.16
N PHE A 306 10.22 8.52 45.69
CA PHE A 306 10.98 7.90 44.61
C PHE A 306 12.05 6.93 45.09
N GLU A 307 12.49 7.02 46.35
CA GLU A 307 13.65 6.25 46.89
C GLU A 307 13.51 4.74 46.65
N PRO A 308 12.38 4.07 46.96
CA PRO A 308 12.24 2.63 46.73
C PRO A 308 12.38 2.26 45.22
N ILE A 309 11.85 3.11 44.36
CA ILE A 309 11.87 2.89 42.87
C ILE A 309 13.30 3.09 42.37
N ASP A 310 13.98 4.11 42.85
CA ASP A 310 15.37 4.41 42.49
C ASP A 310 16.33 3.31 42.88
N ILE A 311 16.14 2.69 44.06
CA ILE A 311 16.89 1.54 44.49
C ILE A 311 16.69 0.36 43.55
N GLU A 312 15.44 0.10 43.15
CA GLU A 312 15.12 -0.94 42.15
C GLU A 312 15.77 -0.66 40.79
N PHE A 313 15.73 0.59 40.31
CA PHE A 313 16.39 0.98 39.07
C PHE A 313 17.90 0.75 39.11
N VAL A 314 18.57 1.11 40.20
CA VAL A 314 20.02 0.88 40.40
C VAL A 314 20.35 -0.61 40.40
N LYS A 315 19.55 -1.43 41.12
CA LYS A 315 19.69 -2.90 41.13
C LYS A 315 19.54 -3.45 39.71
N PHE A 316 18.46 -3.08 39.01
CA PHE A 316 18.22 -3.50 37.64
C PHE A 316 19.40 -3.13 36.72
N LYS A 317 19.87 -1.89 36.76
CA LYS A 317 20.99 -1.42 35.93
C LYS A 317 22.27 -2.24 36.16
N LYS A 318 22.54 -2.62 37.43
CA LYS A 318 23.70 -3.48 37.79
C LYS A 318 23.59 -4.87 37.16
N ASP A 319 22.41 -5.46 37.19
CA ASP A 319 22.16 -6.78 36.61
C ASP A 319 22.15 -6.78 35.08
N ALA A 320 21.56 -5.77 34.46
CA ALA A 320 21.52 -5.56 33.03
C ALA A 320 22.90 -5.44 32.38
N ARG A 321 23.91 -4.91 33.09
CA ARG A 321 25.27 -4.79 32.57
C ARG A 321 25.86 -6.10 32.06
N LYS A 322 25.55 -7.22 32.70
CA LYS A 322 26.07 -8.54 32.30
C LYS A 322 25.42 -8.99 30.98
N GLU A 323 24.12 -8.77 30.85
CA GLU A 323 23.35 -9.14 29.66
C GLU A 323 23.75 -8.27 28.45
N VAL A 324 23.84 -6.96 28.64
CA VAL A 324 24.30 -6.02 27.64
C VAL A 324 25.73 -6.34 27.16
N ASN A 325 26.65 -6.63 28.08
CA ASN A 325 28.02 -7.01 27.69
C ASN A 325 28.05 -8.30 26.85
N TYR A 326 27.19 -9.25 27.18
CA TYR A 326 27.05 -10.48 26.37
C TYR A 326 26.54 -10.17 24.94
N LEU A 327 25.51 -9.33 24.83
CA LEU A 327 24.97 -8.92 23.53
C LEU A 327 26.01 -8.18 22.67
N VAL A 328 26.76 -7.25 23.29
CA VAL A 328 27.85 -6.53 22.60
C VAL A 328 28.88 -7.51 22.07
N LYS A 329 29.33 -8.44 22.89
CA LYS A 329 30.33 -9.46 22.48
C LYS A 329 29.81 -10.33 21.34
N GLU A 330 28.56 -10.76 21.42
CA GLU A 330 27.95 -11.59 20.37
C GLU A 330 27.81 -10.82 19.05
N PHE A 331 27.37 -9.56 19.12
CA PHE A 331 27.27 -8.67 17.96
C PHE A 331 28.65 -8.42 17.31
N GLU A 332 29.68 -8.12 18.09
CA GLU A 332 31.03 -7.90 17.56
C GLU A 332 31.60 -9.17 16.93
N CYS A 333 31.34 -10.33 17.52
CA CYS A 333 31.75 -11.61 16.91
C CYS A 333 31.05 -11.86 15.56
N ARG A 334 29.76 -11.59 15.47
CA ARG A 334 28.99 -11.75 14.22
C ARG A 334 29.41 -10.74 13.16
N LYS A 335 29.54 -9.45 13.55
CA LYS A 335 30.02 -8.40 12.66
C LYS A 335 31.39 -8.75 12.07
N SER A 336 32.28 -9.30 12.89
CA SER A 336 33.60 -9.76 12.43
C SER A 336 33.48 -10.95 11.50
N ALA A 337 32.61 -11.93 11.81
CA ALA A 337 32.39 -13.10 10.95
C ALA A 337 31.82 -12.71 9.59
N ASP A 338 30.83 -11.83 9.57
CA ASP A 338 30.20 -11.31 8.34
C ASP A 338 31.17 -10.48 7.49
N SER A 339 31.98 -9.65 8.14
CA SER A 339 33.05 -8.90 7.44
C SER A 339 34.05 -9.87 6.80
N TYR A 340 34.39 -10.96 7.49
CA TYR A 340 35.29 -11.97 6.96
C TYR A 340 34.67 -12.78 5.81
N ALA A 341 33.37 -13.11 5.91
CA ALA A 341 32.63 -13.83 4.86
C ALA A 341 32.49 -13.00 3.58
N ARG A 342 32.40 -11.67 3.69
CA ARG A 342 32.34 -10.73 2.56
C ARG A 342 33.71 -10.27 2.07
N ALA A 343 34.80 -10.73 2.71
CA ALA A 343 36.14 -10.36 2.31
C ALA A 343 36.48 -10.90 0.92
N THR A 344 36.86 -10.03 0.01
CA THR A 344 37.32 -10.40 -1.32
C THR A 344 38.82 -10.49 -1.35
N THR A 345 39.34 -11.63 -1.80
CA THR A 345 40.77 -11.84 -2.00
C THR A 345 41.11 -11.55 -3.46
N SER A 346 41.84 -10.48 -3.71
CA SER A 346 42.32 -10.13 -5.05
C SER A 346 43.82 -10.39 -5.19
N ARG A 347 44.25 -10.71 -6.41
CA ARG A 347 45.65 -10.80 -6.75
C ARG A 347 46.23 -9.40 -6.94
N THR A 348 47.34 -9.10 -6.30
CA THR A 348 47.91 -7.74 -6.30
C THR A 348 48.74 -7.40 -7.56
N GLY A 349 49.01 -8.36 -8.42
CA GLY A 349 49.97 -8.23 -9.51
C GLY A 349 51.46 -8.26 -9.04
N VAL A 350 51.70 -8.27 -7.74
CA VAL A 350 53.04 -8.37 -7.15
C VAL A 350 53.39 -9.83 -6.92
N LEU A 351 54.51 -10.29 -7.40
CA LEU A 351 54.97 -11.66 -7.23
C LEU A 351 55.26 -11.98 -5.75
N ASP A 352 54.79 -13.15 -5.32
CA ASP A 352 55.13 -13.69 -3.99
C ASP A 352 56.44 -14.48 -4.12
N THR A 353 57.52 -13.87 -3.63
CA THR A 353 58.85 -14.45 -3.71
C THR A 353 58.98 -15.83 -3.04
N SER A 354 58.11 -16.09 -2.03
CA SER A 354 58.08 -17.37 -1.34
C SER A 354 57.47 -18.50 -2.20
N LYS A 355 56.66 -18.16 -3.20
CA LYS A 355 55.99 -19.10 -4.12
C LYS A 355 56.65 -19.19 -5.52
N LEU A 356 57.67 -18.39 -5.77
CA LEU A 356 58.35 -18.37 -7.06
C LEU A 356 58.97 -19.73 -7.45
N HIS A 357 59.34 -20.54 -6.49
CA HIS A 357 59.89 -21.87 -6.76
C HIS A 357 58.86 -22.83 -7.39
N SER A 358 57.56 -22.56 -7.24
CA SER A 358 56.46 -23.39 -7.74
C SER A 358 55.83 -22.90 -9.06
N TYR A 359 56.41 -21.88 -9.71
CA TYR A 359 55.84 -21.19 -10.88
C TYR A 359 55.53 -22.16 -12.07
N ARG A 360 56.18 -23.31 -12.13
CA ARG A 360 55.97 -24.33 -13.17
C ARG A 360 54.74 -25.20 -12.94
N TYR A 361 54.22 -25.22 -11.70
CA TYR A 361 53.17 -26.17 -11.29
C TYR A 361 51.95 -25.45 -10.68
N HIS A 362 52.07 -24.17 -10.32
CA HIS A 362 51.00 -23.39 -9.72
C HIS A 362 50.91 -22.04 -10.39
N GLU A 363 49.68 -21.69 -10.84
CA GLU A 363 49.37 -20.39 -11.44
C GLU A 363 49.24 -19.28 -10.37
N ASP A 364 49.17 -19.61 -9.08
CA ASP A 364 48.90 -18.69 -7.96
C ASP A 364 50.18 -18.16 -7.32
N ILE A 365 51.01 -17.50 -8.12
CA ILE A 365 52.32 -16.97 -7.74
C ILE A 365 52.27 -15.48 -7.29
N PHE A 366 51.08 -14.85 -7.29
CA PHE A 366 50.93 -13.49 -6.89
C PHE A 366 50.52 -13.36 -5.41
N LYS A 367 51.03 -12.30 -4.77
CA LYS A 367 50.54 -11.92 -3.44
C LYS A 367 49.04 -11.62 -3.48
N LYS A 368 48.31 -12.12 -2.49
CA LYS A 368 46.89 -11.89 -2.32
C LYS A 368 46.71 -10.80 -1.25
N VAL A 369 45.87 -9.83 -1.56
CA VAL A 369 45.37 -8.84 -0.59
C VAL A 369 43.90 -9.15 -0.34
N THR A 370 43.55 -9.33 0.92
CA THR A 370 42.16 -9.48 1.35
C THR A 370 41.64 -8.10 1.75
N THR A 371 40.74 -7.55 0.97
CA THR A 371 40.00 -6.34 1.29
C THR A 371 38.73 -6.72 2.04
N LEU A 372 38.60 -6.27 3.29
CA LEU A 372 37.38 -6.40 4.06
C LEU A 372 36.35 -5.40 3.50
N ALA A 373 35.17 -5.90 3.17
CA ALA A 373 34.08 -5.00 2.79
C ALA A 373 33.66 -4.16 3.99
N ASP A 374 33.44 -2.86 3.77
CA ASP A 374 32.87 -2.01 4.81
C ASP A 374 31.52 -2.56 5.27
N GLY A 375 31.38 -2.72 6.58
CA GLY A 375 30.11 -3.15 7.14
C GLY A 375 29.03 -2.09 6.90
N LYS A 376 27.82 -2.53 6.55
CA LYS A 376 26.69 -1.60 6.45
C LYS A 376 26.40 -1.00 7.82
N ASN A 377 26.23 0.31 7.89
CA ASN A 377 25.83 0.99 9.11
C ASN A 377 24.37 0.66 9.43
N HIS A 378 24.10 0.26 10.67
CA HIS A 378 22.77 -0.08 11.16
C HIS A 378 22.22 1.03 12.06
N GLY A 379 20.90 1.27 11.96
CA GLY A 379 20.14 2.13 12.86
C GLY A 379 18.96 1.36 13.46
N LEU A 380 18.48 1.74 14.63
CA LEU A 380 17.31 1.16 15.26
C LEU A 380 16.24 2.21 15.53
N ILE A 381 14.99 1.87 15.19
CA ILE A 381 13.81 2.61 15.61
C ILE A 381 12.97 1.70 16.47
N PHE A 382 12.60 2.15 17.66
CA PHE A 382 11.71 1.46 18.56
C PHE A 382 10.36 2.15 18.56
N VAL A 383 9.29 1.38 18.36
CA VAL A 383 7.90 1.83 18.42
C VAL A 383 7.24 1.11 19.59
N LEU A 384 6.95 1.85 20.65
CA LEU A 384 6.45 1.34 21.92
C LEU A 384 4.96 1.62 22.05
N ASP A 385 4.22 0.61 22.48
CA ASP A 385 2.82 0.73 22.84
C ASP A 385 2.66 1.47 24.16
N TRP A 386 1.88 2.58 24.12
CA TRP A 386 1.58 3.41 25.31
C TRP A 386 0.09 3.31 25.65
N SER A 387 -0.48 2.12 25.52
CA SER A 387 -1.91 1.85 25.76
C SER A 387 -2.19 1.41 27.19
N GLY A 388 -3.45 1.54 27.59
CA GLY A 388 -3.92 1.16 28.92
C GLY A 388 -3.76 -0.32 29.25
N SER A 389 -3.76 -1.21 28.26
CA SER A 389 -3.53 -2.65 28.43
C SER A 389 -2.11 -2.96 28.89
N MET A 390 -1.14 -2.12 28.50
CA MET A 390 0.26 -2.27 28.90
C MET A 390 0.55 -2.07 30.38
N CYS A 391 -0.41 -1.60 31.19
CA CYS A 391 -0.18 -1.15 32.58
C CYS A 391 0.59 -2.15 33.45
N ASP A 392 0.26 -3.44 33.37
CA ASP A 392 0.90 -4.48 34.18
C ASP A 392 2.22 -4.99 33.59
N VAL A 393 2.48 -4.76 32.30
CA VAL A 393 3.67 -5.24 31.58
C VAL A 393 4.63 -4.11 31.17
N MET A 394 4.20 -2.85 31.30
CA MET A 394 4.97 -1.66 30.88
C MET A 394 6.38 -1.63 31.49
N LEU A 395 6.48 -1.83 32.80
CA LEU A 395 7.79 -1.81 33.49
C LEU A 395 8.76 -2.86 32.93
N ASP A 396 8.25 -4.05 32.64
CA ASP A 396 9.09 -5.14 32.15
C ASP A 396 9.47 -4.90 30.67
N THR A 397 8.59 -4.31 29.90
CA THR A 397 8.86 -3.86 28.52
C THR A 397 9.92 -2.76 28.50
N VAL A 398 9.79 -1.76 29.38
CA VAL A 398 10.79 -0.68 29.55
C VAL A 398 12.15 -1.25 29.97
N LYS A 399 12.20 -2.26 30.86
CA LYS A 399 13.45 -2.93 31.22
C LYS A 399 14.14 -3.60 30.03
N GLN A 400 13.39 -4.25 29.14
CA GLN A 400 13.93 -4.83 27.91
C GLN A 400 14.42 -3.75 26.93
N LEU A 401 13.62 -2.70 26.73
CA LEU A 401 14.00 -1.54 25.93
C LEU A 401 15.33 -0.94 26.41
N TYR A 402 15.52 -0.81 27.72
CA TYR A 402 16.78 -0.28 28.30
C TYR A 402 17.99 -1.15 28.01
N ASN A 403 17.83 -2.47 28.03
CA ASN A 403 18.91 -3.37 27.64
C ASN A 403 19.33 -3.10 26.17
N LEU A 404 18.36 -2.88 25.27
CA LEU A 404 18.63 -2.58 23.87
C LEU A 404 19.23 -1.18 23.68
N ILE A 405 18.76 -0.17 24.41
CA ILE A 405 19.33 1.19 24.39
C ILE A 405 20.80 1.18 24.87
N TRP A 406 21.09 0.52 25.98
CA TRP A 406 22.48 0.40 26.45
C TRP A 406 23.37 -0.38 25.49
N PHE A 407 22.83 -1.40 24.84
CA PHE A 407 23.51 -2.11 23.77
C PHE A 407 23.84 -1.13 22.62
N CYS A 408 22.84 -0.39 22.10
CA CYS A 408 23.04 0.60 21.03
C CYS A 408 24.08 1.65 21.37
N LYS A 409 24.03 2.19 22.59
CA LYS A 409 25.04 3.18 23.07
C LYS A 409 26.43 2.60 23.12
N LYS A 410 26.62 1.33 23.54
CA LYS A 410 27.95 0.69 23.61
C LYS A 410 28.52 0.38 22.23
N VAL A 411 27.68 0.02 21.28
CA VAL A 411 28.09 -0.35 19.91
C VAL A 411 28.06 0.88 18.98
N SER A 412 27.63 2.05 19.51
CA SER A 412 27.50 3.31 18.76
C SER A 412 26.50 3.21 17.58
N ILE A 413 25.42 2.45 17.76
CA ILE A 413 24.31 2.37 16.79
C ILE A 413 23.36 3.53 17.08
N PRO A 414 23.03 4.39 16.07
CA PRO A 414 22.01 5.42 16.21
C PRO A 414 20.63 4.78 16.45
N PHE A 415 19.86 5.39 17.37
CA PHE A 415 18.51 4.90 17.68
C PHE A 415 17.58 6.04 18.03
N GLU A 416 16.27 5.81 17.77
CA GLU A 416 15.16 6.64 18.25
C GLU A 416 14.10 5.74 18.89
N VAL A 417 13.44 6.25 19.92
CA VAL A 417 12.37 5.54 20.63
C VAL A 417 11.11 6.38 20.62
N TYR A 418 10.10 5.90 19.92
CA TYR A 418 8.79 6.53 19.85
C TYR A 418 7.77 5.69 20.61
N ALA A 419 6.95 6.34 21.45
CA ALA A 419 5.76 5.72 22.01
C ALA A 419 4.53 6.34 21.36
N PHE A 420 3.62 5.51 20.84
CA PHE A 420 2.39 6.02 20.22
C PHE A 420 1.27 6.19 21.24
N THR A 421 0.59 7.33 21.15
CA THR A 421 -0.52 7.70 22.00
C THR A 421 -1.53 8.58 21.26
N ASN A 422 -2.73 8.68 21.79
CA ASN A 422 -3.76 9.65 21.37
C ASN A 422 -4.23 10.52 22.55
N ASP A 423 -3.41 10.66 23.57
CA ASP A 423 -3.76 11.41 24.80
C ASP A 423 -2.90 12.66 25.04
N TYR A 424 -1.86 12.90 24.28
CA TYR A 424 -0.96 14.03 24.50
C TYR A 424 -1.60 15.36 24.04
N PRO A 425 -1.71 16.39 24.93
CA PRO A 425 -2.30 17.68 24.56
C PRO A 425 -1.29 18.57 23.83
N MET A 426 -1.12 18.36 22.51
CA MET A 426 -0.09 19.05 21.70
C MET A 426 -0.16 20.57 21.79
N ASN A 427 -1.37 21.13 21.70
CA ASN A 427 -1.65 22.57 21.74
C ASN A 427 -2.22 23.04 23.09
N GLY A 428 -2.08 22.21 24.14
CA GLY A 428 -2.60 22.53 25.48
C GLY A 428 -4.11 22.40 25.60
N PHE A 429 -4.66 23.17 26.49
CA PHE A 429 -6.10 23.19 26.82
C PHE A 429 -6.67 24.59 26.55
N ASP A 430 -7.95 24.67 26.19
CA ASP A 430 -8.69 25.92 26.06
C ASP A 430 -9.08 26.50 27.43
N GLU A 431 -9.72 27.66 27.42
CA GLU A 431 -10.18 28.35 28.63
C GLU A 431 -11.20 27.53 29.45
N ASN A 432 -11.86 26.55 28.83
CA ASN A 432 -12.82 25.66 29.46
C ASN A 432 -12.21 24.34 29.93
N GLY A 433 -10.89 24.14 29.73
CA GLY A 433 -10.18 22.91 30.09
C GLY A 433 -10.33 21.75 29.09
N TYR A 434 -10.85 22.01 27.88
CA TYR A 434 -10.89 21.05 26.80
C TYR A 434 -9.57 21.07 26.00
N ARG A 435 -9.14 19.92 25.48
CA ARG A 435 -7.97 19.88 24.62
C ARG A 435 -8.19 20.66 23.34
N THR A 436 -7.26 21.52 23.02
CA THR A 436 -7.27 22.25 21.74
C THR A 436 -6.95 21.28 20.60
N ILE A 437 -7.79 21.29 19.56
CA ILE A 437 -7.59 20.44 18.38
C ILE A 437 -6.33 20.90 17.65
N PRO A 438 -5.34 20.00 17.41
CA PRO A 438 -4.16 20.35 16.64
C PRO A 438 -4.48 20.66 15.18
N GLU A 439 -3.58 21.41 14.54
CA GLU A 439 -3.63 21.56 13.09
C GLU A 439 -3.47 20.20 12.41
N PRO A 440 -4.13 19.96 11.27
CA PRO A 440 -3.95 18.73 10.51
C PRO A 440 -2.49 18.48 10.17
N CYS A 441 -2.03 17.26 10.41
CA CYS A 441 -0.65 16.85 10.10
C CYS A 441 -0.48 16.35 8.66
N TYR A 442 -1.53 16.33 7.86
CA TYR A 442 -1.55 15.95 6.45
C TYR A 442 -2.74 16.60 5.75
N GLU A 443 -2.73 16.58 4.42
CA GLU A 443 -3.84 17.05 3.60
C GLU A 443 -4.98 16.02 3.60
N LYS A 444 -6.16 16.44 4.05
CA LYS A 444 -7.38 15.63 4.06
C LYS A 444 -7.99 15.67 2.66
N ARG A 445 -7.96 14.56 1.95
CA ARG A 445 -8.56 14.39 0.63
C ARG A 445 -9.22 13.03 0.50
N ASP A 446 -10.11 12.88 -0.45
CA ASP A 446 -10.76 11.61 -0.74
C ASP A 446 -9.72 10.49 -0.98
N GLY A 447 -10.04 9.27 -0.56
CA GLY A 447 -9.18 8.10 -0.74
C GLY A 447 -7.87 8.11 0.05
N VAL A 448 -7.79 8.78 1.21
CA VAL A 448 -6.59 8.80 2.07
C VAL A 448 -6.91 8.28 3.45
N PHE A 449 -6.01 7.49 4.08
CA PHE A 449 -6.19 7.07 5.47
C PHE A 449 -6.37 8.25 6.42
N ALA A 450 -7.34 8.14 7.31
CA ALA A 450 -7.64 9.15 8.32
C ALA A 450 -6.86 8.89 9.60
N ILE A 451 -5.93 9.76 9.93
CA ILE A 451 -5.22 9.74 11.21
C ILE A 451 -5.99 10.61 12.21
N PRO A 452 -6.31 10.10 13.41
CA PRO A 452 -7.00 10.89 14.45
C PRO A 452 -6.20 12.15 14.81
N GLU A 453 -6.90 13.25 15.06
CA GLU A 453 -6.30 14.57 15.31
C GLU A 453 -5.40 14.61 16.56
N TYR A 454 -5.69 13.79 17.56
CA TYR A 454 -4.88 13.68 18.78
C TYR A 454 -3.77 12.62 18.73
N PHE A 455 -3.58 11.96 17.56
CA PHE A 455 -2.50 11.02 17.40
C PHE A 455 -1.14 11.69 17.55
N SER A 456 -0.28 11.13 18.39
CA SER A 456 1.06 11.65 18.67
C SER A 456 2.08 10.52 18.88
N LEU A 457 3.31 10.80 18.54
CA LEU A 457 4.48 9.96 18.80
C LEU A 457 5.37 10.67 19.81
N LEU A 458 5.46 10.10 21.01
CA LEU A 458 6.34 10.60 22.07
C LEU A 458 7.76 10.14 21.79
N ASN A 459 8.70 11.03 21.48
CA ASN A 459 10.12 10.69 21.37
C ASN A 459 10.72 10.55 22.77
N LEU A 460 10.60 9.35 23.35
CA LEU A 460 11.05 9.10 24.71
C LEU A 460 12.57 9.14 24.86
N PHE A 461 13.31 8.60 23.88
CA PHE A 461 14.76 8.55 23.91
C PHE A 461 15.36 8.72 22.51
N THR A 462 16.45 9.48 22.42
CA THR A 462 17.19 9.67 21.19
C THR A 462 18.69 9.42 21.39
N HIS A 463 19.34 8.90 20.36
CA HIS A 463 20.79 8.70 20.38
C HIS A 463 21.59 10.01 20.53
N LYS A 464 20.97 11.14 20.17
CA LYS A 464 21.57 12.50 20.25
C LYS A 464 21.79 12.96 21.68
N THR A 465 21.06 12.40 22.63
CA THR A 465 21.13 12.79 24.04
C THR A 465 22.43 12.36 24.70
N ASN A 466 23.02 13.28 25.51
CA ASN A 466 24.22 12.99 26.32
C ASN A 466 23.93 11.85 27.29
N GLY A 467 24.93 11.00 27.54
CA GLY A 467 24.79 9.79 28.38
C GLY A 467 24.29 10.06 29.82
N ARG A 468 24.63 11.19 30.45
CA ARG A 468 24.12 11.55 31.76
C ARG A 468 22.65 11.94 31.73
N VAL A 469 22.27 12.77 30.76
CA VAL A 469 20.89 13.20 30.58
C VAL A 469 20.01 12.00 30.20
N LEU A 470 20.49 11.13 29.31
CA LEU A 470 19.78 9.91 28.93
C LEU A 470 19.53 9.00 30.17
N GLU A 471 20.49 8.88 31.06
CA GLU A 471 20.31 8.09 32.26
C GLU A 471 19.25 8.66 33.21
N GLU A 472 19.19 9.97 33.33
CA GLU A 472 18.15 10.66 34.10
C GLU A 472 16.77 10.50 33.42
N GLN A 473 16.70 10.65 32.12
CA GLN A 473 15.51 10.37 31.34
C GLN A 473 15.00 8.93 31.54
N MET A 474 15.91 7.95 31.48
CA MET A 474 15.57 6.55 31.73
C MET A 474 15.07 6.35 33.18
N LYS A 475 15.62 7.04 34.15
CA LYS A 475 15.19 6.98 35.55
C LYS A 475 13.76 7.50 35.69
N ASN A 476 13.43 8.63 35.07
CA ASN A 476 12.08 9.22 35.08
C ASN A 476 11.05 8.33 34.41
N ILE A 477 11.33 7.79 33.22
CA ILE A 477 10.44 6.82 32.58
C ILE A 477 10.31 5.51 33.36
N PHE A 478 11.34 5.08 34.07
CA PHE A 478 11.25 3.92 34.98
C PHE A 478 10.30 4.19 36.15
N ARG A 479 10.37 5.38 36.76
CA ARG A 479 9.44 5.83 37.83
C ARG A 479 8.01 5.88 37.29
N LEU A 480 7.82 6.43 36.06
CA LEU A 480 6.53 6.50 35.38
C LEU A 480 5.98 5.09 35.09
N ALA A 481 6.77 4.18 34.52
CA ALA A 481 6.36 2.80 34.29
C ALA A 481 5.99 2.05 35.58
N MET A 482 6.63 2.39 36.68
CA MET A 482 6.30 1.81 37.98
C MET A 482 4.95 2.34 38.53
N SER A 483 4.60 3.59 38.26
CA SER A 483 3.33 4.18 38.70
C SER A 483 2.12 3.57 38.02
N PHE A 484 2.28 2.98 36.81
CA PHE A 484 1.18 2.32 36.09
C PHE A 484 0.82 0.95 36.67
N ARG A 485 1.70 0.31 37.44
CA ARG A 485 1.46 -1.02 38.00
C ARG A 485 0.30 -1.01 38.99
N ARG A 486 -0.76 -1.75 38.69
CA ARG A 486 -1.94 -1.88 39.59
C ARG A 486 -1.59 -2.44 40.99
N SER A 487 -0.51 -3.23 41.09
CA SER A 487 -0.04 -3.81 42.35
C SER A 487 0.85 -2.89 43.17
N TYR A 488 1.19 -1.71 42.68
CA TYR A 488 2.10 -0.78 43.31
C TYR A 488 1.44 0.61 43.46
N TRP A 489 1.33 1.08 44.72
CA TRP A 489 0.79 2.40 45.01
C TRP A 489 1.92 3.44 45.03
N THR A 490 1.78 4.48 44.21
CA THR A 490 2.67 5.62 44.20
C THR A 490 1.96 6.86 44.75
N ASN A 491 2.68 7.74 45.41
CA ASN A 491 2.15 9.01 45.91
C ASN A 491 2.30 10.14 44.89
N PHE A 492 2.50 9.80 43.61
CA PHE A 492 2.61 10.75 42.51
C PHE A 492 1.80 10.25 41.29
N MET A 493 1.34 11.20 40.51
CA MET A 493 0.58 10.92 39.28
C MET A 493 1.47 11.07 38.03
N PRO A 494 1.16 10.39 36.93
CA PRO A 494 1.82 10.66 35.67
C PRO A 494 1.72 12.12 35.26
N PRO A 495 2.78 12.74 34.69
CA PRO A 495 2.69 14.06 34.09
C PRO A 495 1.60 14.14 33.01
N ILE A 496 1.05 15.35 32.81
CA ILE A 496 -0.01 15.57 31.84
C ILE A 496 0.43 15.10 30.45
N GLY A 497 -0.42 14.30 29.80
CA GLY A 497 -0.17 13.73 28.47
C GLY A 497 0.73 12.47 28.43
N LEU A 498 1.24 12.03 29.57
CA LEU A 498 2.04 10.80 29.67
C LEU A 498 1.27 9.61 30.27
N SER A 499 -0.03 9.74 30.46
CA SER A 499 -0.90 8.64 30.87
C SER A 499 -1.05 7.60 29.75
N LEU A 500 -1.32 6.34 30.14
CA LEU A 500 -1.63 5.29 29.18
C LEU A 500 -3.02 5.52 28.58
N SER A 501 -3.17 5.30 27.24
CA SER A 501 -4.41 5.57 26.56
C SER A 501 -4.80 4.49 25.53
N GLY A 502 -5.21 4.85 24.30
CA GLY A 502 -5.59 3.92 23.27
C GLY A 502 -4.40 3.29 22.51
N THR A 503 -4.67 2.44 21.51
CA THR A 503 -3.64 1.68 20.76
C THR A 503 -3.62 2.10 19.27
N PRO A 504 -3.16 3.31 18.91
CA PRO A 504 -3.05 3.76 17.52
C PRO A 504 -1.78 3.21 16.83
N LEU A 505 -1.60 1.88 16.84
CA LEU A 505 -0.44 1.22 16.23
C LEU A 505 -0.43 1.36 14.71
N ASN A 506 -1.59 1.24 14.06
CA ASN A 506 -1.67 1.34 12.61
C ASN A 506 -1.32 2.75 12.13
N GLU A 507 -1.74 3.78 12.84
CA GLU A 507 -1.39 5.18 12.60
C GLU A 507 0.11 5.42 12.78
N ALA A 508 0.73 4.75 13.76
CA ALA A 508 2.17 4.80 13.95
C ALA A 508 2.90 4.16 12.76
N LEU A 509 2.43 3.00 12.25
CA LEU A 509 3.01 2.35 11.07
C LEU A 509 2.84 3.22 9.80
N ILE A 510 1.67 3.85 9.61
CA ILE A 510 1.45 4.80 8.52
C ILE A 510 2.47 5.95 8.58
N SER A 511 2.73 6.47 9.77
CA SER A 511 3.68 7.57 9.98
C SER A 511 5.14 7.18 9.70
N LEU A 512 5.49 5.89 9.79
CA LEU A 512 6.83 5.40 9.46
C LEU A 512 7.22 5.63 7.99
N HIS A 513 6.24 5.80 7.08
CA HIS A 513 6.53 6.15 5.69
C HIS A 513 7.28 7.49 5.55
N THR A 514 7.09 8.41 6.49
CA THR A 514 7.81 9.68 6.55
C THR A 514 9.03 9.59 7.48
N ILE A 515 8.87 8.97 8.65
CA ILE A 515 9.92 8.93 9.68
C ILE A 515 11.16 8.14 9.24
N LEU A 516 10.98 7.00 8.56
CA LEU A 516 12.11 6.15 8.13
C LEU A 516 13.09 6.86 7.19
N PRO A 517 12.64 7.54 6.12
CA PRO A 517 13.54 8.32 5.26
C PRO A 517 14.24 9.46 6.00
N GLU A 518 13.54 10.15 6.89
CA GLU A 518 14.13 11.25 7.69
C GLU A 518 15.20 10.73 8.62
N PHE A 519 14.92 9.65 9.37
CA PHE A 519 15.90 9.01 10.26
C PHE A 519 17.16 8.55 9.51
N LYS A 520 17.00 7.91 8.33
CA LYS A 520 18.13 7.50 7.49
C LYS A 520 18.97 8.68 7.03
N LYS A 521 18.31 9.77 6.60
CA LYS A 521 18.97 10.99 6.16
C LYS A 521 19.78 11.66 7.28
N GLU A 522 19.18 11.71 8.50
CA GLU A 522 19.83 12.35 9.66
C GLU A 522 20.98 11.53 10.24
N SER A 523 20.78 10.22 10.35
CA SER A 523 21.76 9.31 11.00
C SER A 523 22.80 8.76 10.03
N GLY A 524 22.60 8.90 8.69
CA GLY A 524 23.50 8.38 7.67
C GLY A 524 23.56 6.85 7.61
N VAL A 525 22.56 6.14 8.16
CA VAL A 525 22.54 4.67 8.19
C VAL A 525 22.00 4.08 6.90
N GLN A 526 22.51 2.91 6.52
CA GLN A 526 22.11 2.20 5.30
C GLN A 526 21.01 1.19 5.56
N LYS A 527 20.98 0.54 6.72
CA LYS A 527 19.96 -0.42 7.14
C LYS A 527 19.30 0.04 8.42
N VAL A 528 18.00 -0.13 8.53
CA VAL A 528 17.24 0.18 9.74
C VAL A 528 16.54 -1.08 10.23
N GLN A 529 16.55 -1.28 11.54
CA GLN A 529 15.73 -2.28 12.21
C GLN A 529 14.63 -1.52 12.96
N CYS A 530 13.39 -1.72 12.58
CA CYS A 530 12.23 -1.15 13.24
C CYS A 530 11.64 -2.19 14.19
N VAL A 531 11.69 -1.91 15.49
CA VAL A 531 11.25 -2.83 16.54
C VAL A 531 9.94 -2.31 17.13
N VAL A 532 8.86 -3.05 16.94
CA VAL A 532 7.53 -2.75 17.48
C VAL A 532 7.30 -3.58 18.72
N MET A 533 6.97 -2.93 19.84
CA MET A 533 6.69 -3.57 21.14
C MET A 533 5.26 -3.26 21.58
N THR A 534 4.39 -4.28 21.61
CA THR A 534 2.96 -4.15 21.96
C THR A 534 2.47 -5.35 22.76
N ASP A 535 1.39 -5.20 23.53
CA ASP A 535 0.66 -6.31 24.15
C ASP A 535 -0.71 -6.53 23.50
N GLY A 536 -1.11 -5.61 22.63
CA GLY A 536 -2.42 -5.57 22.01
C GLY A 536 -2.41 -5.66 20.51
N GLU A 537 -3.59 -5.62 19.94
CA GLU A 537 -3.82 -5.51 18.53
C GLU A 537 -4.28 -4.08 18.23
N ALA A 538 -3.92 -3.59 17.04
CA ALA A 538 -4.29 -2.25 16.61
C ALA A 538 -5.78 -2.13 16.31
N ASN A 539 -6.33 -0.95 16.49
CA ASN A 539 -7.67 -0.62 16.03
C ASN A 539 -7.70 -0.46 14.50
N TRP A 540 -8.90 -0.60 13.92
CA TRP A 540 -9.12 -0.25 12.51
C TRP A 540 -8.80 1.22 12.26
N VAL A 541 -8.11 1.48 11.16
CA VAL A 541 -7.96 2.83 10.62
C VAL A 541 -9.18 3.12 9.75
N LYS A 542 -9.59 4.38 9.71
CA LYS A 542 -10.62 4.90 8.82
C LYS A 542 -9.98 5.58 7.62
N TYR A 543 -10.78 5.97 6.64
CA TYR A 543 -10.31 6.76 5.50
C TYR A 543 -11.20 7.97 5.26
N HIS A 544 -10.66 8.98 4.61
CA HIS A 544 -11.41 10.13 4.17
C HIS A 544 -12.15 9.81 2.89
N ALA A 545 -13.41 10.20 2.85
CA ALA A 545 -14.27 10.09 1.68
C ALA A 545 -15.04 11.38 1.47
N GLU A 546 -15.27 11.71 0.23
CA GLU A 546 -16.22 12.75 -0.13
C GLU A 546 -17.63 12.29 0.24
N LEU A 547 -18.34 13.08 1.01
CA LEU A 547 -19.67 12.80 1.53
C LEU A 547 -20.58 13.97 1.23
N GLN A 548 -21.76 13.69 0.70
CA GLN A 548 -22.81 14.67 0.53
C GLN A 548 -23.96 14.34 1.49
N ARG A 549 -24.39 15.30 2.27
CA ARG A 549 -25.59 15.17 3.12
C ARG A 549 -26.78 15.73 2.37
N ARG A 550 -27.96 15.10 2.54
CA ARG A 550 -29.20 15.51 1.86
C ARG A 550 -29.57 16.98 2.01
N TRP A 551 -29.01 17.68 3.00
CA TRP A 551 -29.31 19.10 3.31
C TRP A 551 -28.14 20.05 3.04
N GLU A 552 -27.03 19.56 2.50
CA GLU A 552 -25.84 20.36 2.15
C GLU A 552 -25.71 20.38 0.61
N GLU A 553 -25.57 21.57 0.05
CA GLU A 553 -25.42 21.76 -1.41
C GLU A 553 -24.01 21.36 -1.89
N GLU A 554 -22.99 21.48 -1.01
CA GLU A 554 -21.61 21.14 -1.36
C GLU A 554 -21.15 19.85 -0.65
N PRO A 555 -20.42 18.97 -1.35
CA PRO A 555 -19.82 17.81 -0.73
C PRO A 555 -18.72 18.21 0.25
N PHE A 556 -18.51 17.44 1.31
CA PHE A 556 -17.46 17.65 2.31
C PHE A 556 -16.62 16.38 2.51
N ILE A 557 -15.34 16.56 2.88
CA ILE A 557 -14.48 15.44 3.21
C ILE A 557 -14.81 14.92 4.61
N GLY A 558 -15.45 13.77 4.66
CA GLY A 558 -15.80 13.06 5.90
C GLY A 558 -14.90 11.87 6.16
N VAL A 559 -15.32 10.98 7.07
CA VAL A 559 -14.56 9.78 7.46
C VAL A 559 -15.44 8.55 7.36
N ARG A 560 -14.97 7.52 6.62
CA ARG A 560 -15.63 6.22 6.48
C ARG A 560 -14.82 5.09 7.08
N SER A 561 -15.48 4.02 7.47
CA SER A 561 -14.85 2.77 7.88
C SER A 561 -14.46 1.96 6.64
N ILE A 562 -13.38 1.18 6.76
CA ILE A 562 -12.94 0.27 5.70
C ILE A 562 -13.99 -0.82 5.48
N SER A 563 -14.25 -1.15 4.22
CA SER A 563 -15.14 -2.19 3.74
C SER A 563 -14.36 -3.24 2.93
N PRO A 564 -14.94 -4.41 2.63
CA PRO A 564 -14.29 -5.42 1.78
C PRO A 564 -13.89 -4.93 0.38
N SER A 565 -14.57 -3.90 -0.14
CA SER A 565 -14.25 -3.27 -1.42
C SER A 565 -13.10 -2.25 -1.37
N CYS A 566 -12.46 -2.07 -0.19
CA CYS A 566 -11.34 -1.16 -0.05
C CYS A 566 -10.00 -1.82 -0.37
N PHE A 567 -9.10 -1.04 -0.98
CA PHE A 567 -7.75 -1.46 -1.36
C PHE A 567 -6.75 -0.41 -0.90
N LEU A 568 -5.65 -0.84 -0.28
CA LEU A 568 -4.50 0.03 -0.05
C LEU A 568 -3.69 0.14 -1.35
N ARG A 569 -3.49 1.35 -1.83
CA ARG A 569 -2.72 1.66 -3.03
C ARG A 569 -1.43 2.40 -2.69
N ASP A 570 -0.30 1.88 -3.15
CA ASP A 570 0.99 2.58 -3.07
C ASP A 570 1.42 3.05 -4.48
N ARG A 571 1.30 4.36 -4.75
CA ARG A 571 1.66 4.94 -6.06
C ARG A 571 3.14 4.81 -6.38
N LYS A 572 4.04 4.82 -5.37
CA LYS A 572 5.48 4.72 -5.62
C LYS A 572 5.91 3.32 -6.03
N LEU A 573 5.25 2.30 -5.47
CA LEU A 573 5.49 0.91 -5.83
C LEU A 573 4.63 0.45 -7.01
N GLY A 574 3.56 1.20 -7.28
CA GLY A 574 2.54 0.77 -8.21
C GLY A 574 1.82 -0.52 -7.78
N THR A 575 1.77 -0.84 -6.48
CA THR A 575 1.14 -2.05 -5.94
C THR A 575 -0.15 -1.71 -5.22
N THR A 576 -1.07 -2.67 -5.23
CA THR A 576 -2.37 -2.57 -4.57
C THR A 576 -2.56 -3.79 -3.67
N TYR A 577 -3.03 -3.59 -2.45
CA TYR A 577 -3.27 -4.63 -1.45
C TYR A 577 -4.75 -4.62 -1.08
N SER A 578 -5.43 -5.78 -1.16
CA SER A 578 -6.81 -5.90 -0.69
C SER A 578 -6.89 -5.67 0.81
N LEU A 579 -7.90 -4.89 1.26
CA LEU A 579 -8.20 -4.67 2.67
C LEU A 579 -9.40 -5.54 3.12
N ASP A 580 -9.88 -6.45 2.28
CA ASP A 580 -10.86 -7.49 2.65
C ASP A 580 -10.17 -8.57 3.49
N THR A 581 -10.00 -8.27 4.75
CA THR A 581 -9.28 -9.12 5.69
C THR A 581 -9.88 -9.04 7.08
N GLU A 582 -9.56 -10.02 7.90
CA GLU A 582 -9.87 -9.97 9.33
C GLU A 582 -9.14 -8.81 10.00
N TRP A 583 -9.75 -8.19 11.00
CA TRP A 583 -9.24 -7.01 11.68
C TRP A 583 -7.79 -7.11 12.20
N HIS A 584 -7.34 -8.31 12.55
CA HIS A 584 -5.98 -8.55 13.04
C HIS A 584 -4.94 -8.68 11.91
N GLU A 585 -5.37 -8.91 10.67
CA GLU A 585 -4.50 -9.01 9.50
C GLU A 585 -4.22 -7.65 8.85
N PHE A 586 -5.03 -6.64 9.18
CA PHE A 586 -4.88 -5.29 8.63
C PHE A 586 -3.48 -4.71 8.90
N THR A 587 -2.96 -4.90 10.12
CA THR A 587 -1.60 -4.48 10.48
C THR A 587 -0.53 -5.19 9.63
N ASP A 588 -0.75 -6.46 9.29
CA ASP A 588 0.17 -7.23 8.44
C ASP A 588 0.22 -6.69 7.00
N ILE A 589 -0.91 -6.15 6.49
CA ILE A 589 -0.96 -5.48 5.17
C ILE A 589 -0.12 -4.20 5.19
N LEU A 590 -0.27 -3.35 6.22
CA LEU A 590 0.54 -2.13 6.35
C LEU A 590 2.04 -2.47 6.47
N LEU A 591 2.40 -3.49 7.22
CA LEU A 591 3.77 -3.97 7.33
C LEU A 591 4.31 -4.51 6.01
N ARG A 592 3.48 -5.22 5.23
CA ARG A 592 3.85 -5.70 3.89
C ARG A 592 4.14 -4.53 2.97
N ASN A 593 3.27 -3.54 2.92
CA ASN A 593 3.51 -2.32 2.14
C ASN A 593 4.79 -1.60 2.56
N LEU A 594 5.05 -1.46 3.87
CA LEU A 594 6.29 -0.87 4.38
C LEU A 594 7.54 -1.67 3.97
N LYS A 595 7.49 -3.00 4.02
CA LYS A 595 8.60 -3.89 3.60
C LYS A 595 8.88 -3.80 2.11
N ASP A 596 7.83 -3.77 1.30
CA ASP A 596 7.96 -3.66 -0.15
C ASP A 596 8.54 -2.29 -0.54
N ARG A 597 8.16 -1.23 0.18
CA ARG A 597 8.64 0.13 -0.06
C ARG A 597 10.05 0.40 0.48
N PHE A 598 10.42 -0.23 1.58
CA PHE A 598 11.72 -0.04 2.27
C PHE A 598 12.44 -1.38 2.43
N THR A 599 12.99 -1.90 1.34
CA THR A 599 13.68 -3.20 1.29
C THR A 599 14.92 -3.30 2.17
N ASP A 600 15.44 -2.16 2.63
CA ASP A 600 16.58 -2.01 3.54
C ASP A 600 16.15 -1.80 5.01
N VAL A 601 14.86 -1.95 5.31
CA VAL A 601 14.28 -1.91 6.66
C VAL A 601 13.70 -3.25 7.03
N ASN A 602 14.10 -3.78 8.20
CA ASN A 602 13.48 -4.96 8.77
C ASN A 602 12.53 -4.57 9.90
N PHE A 603 11.31 -5.09 9.86
CA PHE A 603 10.31 -4.87 10.91
C PHE A 603 10.27 -6.10 11.83
N ILE A 604 10.51 -5.89 13.10
CA ILE A 604 10.55 -6.93 14.13
C ILE A 604 9.48 -6.63 15.17
N GLY A 605 8.57 -7.58 15.39
CA GLY A 605 7.51 -7.44 16.39
C GLY A 605 7.86 -8.16 17.69
N PHE A 606 7.60 -7.51 18.82
CA PHE A 606 7.60 -8.13 20.15
C PHE A 606 6.22 -7.99 20.76
N ARG A 607 5.58 -9.10 21.05
CA ARG A 607 4.30 -9.13 21.73
C ARG A 607 4.45 -9.71 23.12
N VAL A 608 4.04 -8.94 24.10
CA VAL A 608 3.96 -9.39 25.48
C VAL A 608 2.59 -10.03 25.70
N LEU A 609 2.58 -11.28 26.14
CA LEU A 609 1.37 -12.09 26.24
C LEU A 609 1.16 -12.57 27.68
N GLU A 610 -0.08 -12.51 28.14
CA GLU A 610 -0.50 -13.27 29.31
C GLU A 610 -0.64 -14.76 28.97
N SER A 611 -0.49 -15.62 29.98
CA SER A 611 -0.52 -17.07 29.74
C SER A 611 -1.87 -17.57 29.20
N ARG A 612 -2.98 -16.85 29.47
CA ARG A 612 -4.32 -17.17 28.96
C ARG A 612 -4.49 -16.84 27.47
N ASP A 613 -3.82 -15.79 26.98
CA ASP A 613 -4.04 -15.25 25.63
C ASP A 613 -3.12 -15.90 24.58
N ALA A 614 -2.01 -16.47 25.03
CA ALA A 614 -1.00 -17.06 24.14
C ALA A 614 -1.56 -18.18 23.25
N GLY A 615 -2.47 -19.01 23.78
CA GLY A 615 -3.07 -20.09 22.99
C GLY A 615 -3.99 -19.58 21.86
N ALA A 616 -4.72 -18.49 22.09
CA ALA A 616 -5.56 -17.86 21.09
C ALA A 616 -4.70 -17.16 20.02
N PHE A 617 -3.66 -16.46 20.46
CA PHE A 617 -2.71 -15.80 19.58
C PHE A 617 -1.96 -16.78 18.66
N ILE A 618 -1.42 -17.87 19.21
CA ILE A 618 -0.73 -18.88 18.39
C ILE A 618 -1.67 -19.52 17.38
N ARG A 619 -2.93 -19.82 17.77
CA ARG A 619 -3.94 -20.36 16.83
C ARG A 619 -4.22 -19.44 15.63
N ARG A 620 -4.21 -18.16 15.86
CA ARG A 620 -4.48 -17.15 14.83
C ARG A 620 -3.44 -17.17 13.70
N TYR A 621 -2.16 -17.29 14.04
CA TYR A 621 -1.06 -17.28 13.06
C TYR A 621 -0.63 -18.67 12.57
N CYS A 622 -0.74 -19.71 13.41
CA CYS A 622 -0.31 -21.07 13.08
C CYS A 622 -1.48 -22.02 12.76
N GLY A 623 -2.74 -21.52 12.79
CA GLY A 623 -3.93 -22.34 12.61
C GLY A 623 -4.31 -23.17 13.84
N TYR A 624 -5.45 -23.89 13.73
CA TYR A 624 -6.01 -24.65 14.85
C TYR A 624 -5.30 -26.00 15.07
N PHE A 625 -4.70 -26.58 14.03
CA PHE A 625 -4.08 -27.90 14.02
C PHE A 625 -2.84 -27.90 13.10
N GLY A 626 -1.87 -28.73 13.41
CA GLY A 626 -0.70 -28.94 12.56
C GLY A 626 0.63 -28.88 13.32
N LYS A 627 1.71 -29.27 12.63
CA LYS A 627 3.06 -29.35 13.24
C LYS A 627 3.57 -28.00 13.73
N GLU A 628 3.25 -26.93 13.04
CA GLU A 628 3.66 -25.58 13.40
C GLU A 628 2.97 -25.11 14.68
N PHE A 629 1.65 -25.28 14.80
CA PHE A 629 0.92 -25.00 16.03
C PHE A 629 1.46 -25.80 17.23
N GLU A 630 1.64 -27.12 17.06
CA GLU A 630 2.14 -27.98 18.13
C GLU A 630 3.55 -27.60 18.58
N SER A 631 4.45 -27.30 17.64
CA SER A 631 5.83 -26.89 17.95
C SER A 631 5.87 -25.55 18.67
N THR A 632 5.09 -24.58 18.20
CA THR A 632 5.01 -23.24 18.81
C THR A 632 4.38 -23.30 20.20
N MET A 633 3.33 -24.10 20.38
CA MET A 633 2.72 -24.35 21.70
C MET A 633 3.68 -25.09 22.65
N GLN A 634 4.51 -26.00 22.16
CA GLN A 634 5.53 -26.65 22.97
C GLN A 634 6.61 -25.65 23.40
N ASP A 635 7.03 -24.79 22.51
CA ASP A 635 7.98 -23.72 22.79
C ASP A 635 7.41 -22.76 23.85
N TRP A 636 6.15 -22.34 23.70
CA TRP A 636 5.46 -21.54 24.71
C TRP A 636 5.46 -22.23 26.09
N LYS A 637 5.03 -23.50 26.13
CA LYS A 637 4.98 -24.25 27.41
C LYS A 637 6.37 -24.43 28.06
N LYS A 638 7.40 -24.70 27.25
CA LYS A 638 8.75 -24.98 27.73
C LYS A 638 9.59 -23.73 27.97
N LYS A 639 9.49 -22.76 27.01
CA LYS A 639 10.39 -21.58 26.98
C LYS A 639 9.70 -20.30 27.42
N ARG A 640 8.37 -20.25 27.49
CA ARG A 640 7.56 -19.04 27.69
C ARG A 640 7.85 -17.93 26.65
N ALA A 641 8.33 -18.34 25.51
CA ALA A 641 8.59 -17.52 24.34
C ALA A 641 8.48 -18.37 23.08
N PHE A 642 8.14 -17.73 21.96
CA PHE A 642 8.10 -18.36 20.64
C PHE A 642 8.36 -17.31 19.56
N THR A 643 8.61 -17.77 18.34
CA THR A 643 8.77 -16.92 17.15
C THR A 643 7.79 -17.37 16.09
N ILE A 644 7.10 -16.43 15.44
CA ILE A 644 6.20 -16.64 14.32
C ILE A 644 6.86 -16.05 13.08
N SER A 645 6.88 -16.81 11.98
CA SER A 645 7.44 -16.39 10.69
C SER A 645 6.39 -15.93 9.69
N ASN A 646 5.12 -16.35 9.89
CA ASN A 646 4.01 -16.10 8.95
C ASN A 646 3.20 -14.85 9.34
N SER A 647 3.88 -13.78 9.70
CA SER A 647 3.26 -12.48 9.98
C SER A 647 3.84 -11.40 9.06
N GLY A 648 3.25 -10.23 9.06
CA GLY A 648 3.79 -9.06 8.37
C GLY A 648 5.20 -8.68 8.82
N TYR A 649 5.62 -9.05 10.05
CA TYR A 649 6.97 -8.84 10.54
C TYR A 649 7.99 -9.79 9.91
N ALA A 650 9.26 -9.40 9.89
CA ALA A 650 10.37 -10.29 9.52
C ALA A 650 10.55 -11.40 10.57
N ALA A 651 10.33 -11.07 11.84
CA ALA A 651 10.20 -12.01 12.96
C ALA A 651 9.23 -11.42 13.98
N TYR A 652 8.30 -12.24 14.45
CA TYR A 652 7.33 -11.85 15.48
C TYR A 652 7.52 -12.71 16.72
N PHE A 653 8.04 -12.09 17.76
CA PHE A 653 8.34 -12.74 19.03
C PHE A 653 7.18 -12.63 20.01
N GLY A 654 6.68 -13.74 20.50
CA GLY A 654 5.76 -13.79 21.63
C GLY A 654 6.50 -14.05 22.92
N LEU A 655 6.35 -13.17 23.91
CA LEU A 655 7.00 -13.24 25.23
C LEU A 655 5.96 -13.29 26.33
N SER A 656 6.17 -14.12 27.35
CA SER A 656 5.29 -14.16 28.51
C SER A 656 5.58 -12.99 29.46
N ALA A 657 4.57 -12.23 29.85
CA ALA A 657 4.64 -11.17 30.85
C ALA A 657 5.32 -11.67 32.13
N ASN A 658 4.97 -12.85 32.63
CA ASN A 658 5.55 -13.47 33.81
C ASN A 658 7.03 -13.88 33.62
N ALA A 659 7.49 -14.14 32.39
CA ALA A 659 8.89 -14.47 32.11
C ALA A 659 9.77 -13.22 32.14
N LEU A 660 9.21 -12.05 31.82
CA LEU A 660 9.88 -10.75 31.93
C LEU A 660 9.98 -10.27 33.37
N ALA A 661 8.96 -10.56 34.21
CA ALA A 661 8.88 -10.15 35.60
C ALA A 661 9.78 -10.99 36.54
N GLN A 662 10.13 -12.21 36.16
CA GLN A 662 10.95 -13.08 37.00
C GLN A 662 12.44 -12.65 36.99
N ASN A 663 12.76 -11.60 37.72
CA ASN A 663 14.03 -11.51 38.45
C ASN A 663 14.00 -12.61 39.52
N SER A 664 14.34 -13.84 39.16
CA SER A 664 14.48 -14.91 40.14
C SER A 664 15.74 -14.61 40.95
N ASP A 665 15.59 -13.75 41.94
CA ASP A 665 16.51 -13.82 43.10
C ASP A 665 16.43 -15.25 43.56
N PHE A 666 17.58 -15.88 43.65
CA PHE A 666 17.72 -17.20 44.21
C PHE A 666 17.42 -17.08 45.72
N GLU A 667 16.15 -16.92 46.06
CA GLU A 667 15.69 -16.97 47.45
C GLU A 667 15.42 -18.41 47.81
N VAL A 668 16.34 -18.94 48.57
CA VAL A 668 16.18 -20.22 49.22
C VAL A 668 15.99 -19.94 50.70
N SER A 669 14.88 -20.38 51.27
CA SER A 669 14.69 -20.27 52.72
C SER A 669 15.79 -21.06 53.42
N ASP A 670 16.26 -20.57 54.57
CA ASP A 670 17.32 -21.22 55.38
C ASP A 670 16.96 -22.66 55.74
N SER A 671 15.70 -23.06 55.65
CA SER A 671 15.18 -24.40 55.95
C SER A 671 14.97 -25.28 54.68
N ALA A 672 15.39 -24.84 53.47
CA ALA A 672 15.13 -25.59 52.26
C ALA A 672 15.95 -26.87 52.14
N THR A 673 15.30 -27.93 51.69
CA THR A 673 15.96 -29.22 51.41
C THR A 673 16.88 -29.14 50.22
N LYS A 674 17.90 -30.00 50.15
CA LYS A 674 18.87 -30.08 49.04
C LYS A 674 18.21 -30.22 47.67
N THR A 675 17.05 -30.87 47.61
CA THR A 675 16.24 -31.04 46.38
C THR A 675 15.53 -29.73 45.96
N GLN A 676 15.04 -28.96 46.92
CA GLN A 676 14.42 -27.65 46.70
C GLN A 676 15.47 -26.62 46.22
N ILE A 677 16.68 -26.63 46.85
CA ILE A 677 17.82 -25.80 46.42
C ILE A 677 18.20 -26.13 44.96
N LYS A 678 18.33 -27.41 44.65
CA LYS A 678 18.65 -27.88 43.28
C LYS A 678 17.56 -27.51 42.29
N SER A 679 16.30 -27.64 42.65
CA SER A 679 15.14 -27.26 41.81
C SER A 679 15.09 -25.75 41.57
N ALA A 680 15.29 -24.94 42.63
CA ALA A 680 15.35 -23.48 42.54
C ALA A 680 16.53 -23.00 41.67
N PHE A 681 17.71 -23.63 41.87
CA PHE A 681 18.91 -23.35 41.06
C PHE A 681 18.71 -23.71 39.57
N VAL A 682 18.15 -24.88 39.27
CA VAL A 682 17.83 -25.30 37.90
C VAL A 682 16.77 -24.37 37.27
N LYS A 683 15.80 -23.92 38.06
CA LYS A 683 14.75 -22.96 37.62
C LYS A 683 15.35 -21.58 37.32
N SER A 684 16.24 -21.08 38.16
CA SER A 684 17.01 -19.84 37.95
C SER A 684 17.90 -19.90 36.71
N LEU A 685 18.59 -21.02 36.48
CA LEU A 685 19.42 -21.21 35.28
C LEU A 685 18.58 -21.30 33.99
N ARG A 686 17.38 -21.89 34.06
CA ARG A 686 16.48 -22.00 32.90
C ARG A 686 15.91 -20.64 32.49
N SER A 687 15.51 -19.78 33.41
CA SER A 687 15.00 -18.44 33.11
C SER A 687 16.07 -17.55 32.47
N LYS A 688 17.31 -17.60 32.96
CA LYS A 688 18.44 -16.85 32.38
C LYS A 688 18.83 -17.30 30.96
N LYS A 689 18.65 -18.59 30.61
CA LYS A 689 18.93 -19.11 29.25
C LYS A 689 17.94 -18.63 28.23
N MET A 690 16.71 -18.33 28.63
CA MET A 690 15.62 -17.98 27.67
C MET A 690 15.70 -16.55 27.15
N ASN A 691 15.90 -15.57 28.02
CA ASN A 691 16.12 -14.18 27.61
C ASN A 691 17.34 -14.04 26.69
N LYS A 692 18.40 -14.82 26.96
CA LYS A 692 19.58 -14.86 26.09
C LYS A 692 19.29 -15.36 24.69
N LYS A 693 18.43 -16.39 24.52
CA LYS A 693 18.15 -16.93 23.18
C LYS A 693 17.37 -15.96 22.31
N VAL A 694 16.31 -15.34 22.84
CA VAL A 694 15.53 -14.32 22.13
C VAL A 694 16.38 -13.11 21.78
N LEU A 695 17.20 -12.65 22.72
CA LEU A 695 18.15 -11.56 22.47
C LEU A 695 19.24 -11.94 21.46
N SER A 696 19.69 -13.21 21.45
CA SER A 696 20.65 -13.72 20.47
C SER A 696 20.01 -13.79 19.06
N GLU A 697 18.77 -14.27 18.94
CA GLU A 697 18.02 -14.26 17.69
C GLU A 697 17.78 -12.82 17.19
N PHE A 698 17.48 -11.89 18.11
CA PHE A 698 17.40 -10.47 17.78
C PHE A 698 18.75 -9.92 17.26
N VAL A 699 19.86 -10.21 17.96
CA VAL A 699 21.20 -9.80 17.48
C VAL A 699 21.53 -10.40 16.12
N GLU A 700 21.04 -11.62 15.82
CA GLU A 700 21.18 -12.24 14.51
C GLU A 700 20.48 -11.46 13.38
N LEU A 701 19.32 -10.91 13.68
CA LEU A 701 18.57 -10.07 12.75
C LEU A 701 19.20 -8.67 12.58
N VAL A 702 19.85 -8.15 13.62
CA VAL A 702 20.46 -6.81 13.65
C VAL A 702 21.90 -6.80 13.13
N ALA A 703 22.65 -7.88 13.25
CA ALA A 703 24.03 -8.01 12.78
C ALA A 703 24.11 -8.31 11.29
#